data_4a4cd4c20a9564a8060b43948287fa9a
#
_entry.id   4a4cd4c20a9564a8060b43948287fa9a
#
_cell.length_a   1.000
_cell.length_b   1.000
_cell.length_c   1.000
_cell.angle_alpha   90.00
_cell.angle_beta   90.00
_cell.angle_gamma   90.00
#
_symmetry.space_group_name_H-M   'P 1'
#
loop_
_entity.id
_entity.type
_entity.pdbx_description
1 polymer ?
#
loop_
_entity_poly.entity_id
_entity_poly.type
_entity_poly.pdbx_seq_one_letter_code
_entity_poly.pdbx_strand_id
1 'polypeptide(L)'
;MEEAKKMRPREYIKIRGANEHNLKNINVDIPRNELVVLTGMSGSGKSSLAFDTIYAEGQRRYMESLSSYARQFLGQMEKPNVESIEGLSPAISIDQKSTNRNPRSTVGTVTEIYDYFRLLYARIGIPHCPKCGREISKQTVDQMVDQIMNMGEGTKIQLLAPVVRGRKGEHAKVLERAKRSGYVRVRIDGSMYELTEEIKLDKNIKHNIDIVVDRLVVKDGIQRRLTDSIENVLELAEGLLVVDVIGGEPVTSFNNPFGACPVCFGLGYKMEFDEDLMIPDKRLSINQGAITVMGWQSCADKGSFTNAILQALAKEYHFDLDTPFEEYPQKIHDILIHGTNGKEVMVHYTGQRGSGVYPVAFEGLIKNVERRYRETASESSKQEYETFMRITPCKECKGMRLKKESLAVTVCDKNIYEITSMSIRDLQKFLDTMILTKQQQFIGERVLKEIRARVGFLVDVGLEYLSLARATATLSGGEAQRIRLATQIGSGLVGVCYILDEPSIGLHQRDNDKLLNTLKNLRDLGNTLVVVEHDEDTMLAADYIVDIGPGAGSHGGEVIACGTAEEIMQIPESITGQYLSGKKRIPVPKTRRTPAGWIKVLGAQENNLKNVDVEIPLGVMTCVTGVSGSGKSSLVNEILYKHLARELNRARCIPGKHKGIEGVEQLDKVINIDQSPIGRTPRSNPATYTGVFDLIRDLFASTADAKAKGYSKGRFSFNVKGGRCEACGGDGIIKIEMHFLPDVYVPCEVCGGKRYNRETLDVKYKGKSIFDVLDMTVEEALPFFENVPYIRRKIETLYDVGLSYVKLGQPSTTLSGGEAQRIKLATELSRRSTGKTIYILDEPTTGLHFEDVHKLVEILHRLADGGNTVVVIEHNLDVIKTADYIIDMGPEGGDRGGTVIAQGTPEEIIKVKKSYTGYYVKKMLEKELR
;
A
#
# COMPACT_ATOMS: atom_id res chain seq x y z
N MET A 1 29.51 -16.89 26.65
CA MET A 1 29.35 -15.60 25.96
C MET A 1 28.62 -14.58 26.82
N GLU A 2 27.62 -14.95 27.65
CA GLU A 2 26.94 -14.02 28.60
C GLU A 2 27.87 -13.51 29.70
N GLU A 3 28.76 -14.32 30.24
CA GLU A 3 29.74 -13.86 31.26
C GLU A 3 30.80 -12.91 30.69
N ALA A 4 31.13 -12.99 29.40
CA ALA A 4 32.08 -12.07 28.75
C ALA A 4 31.44 -10.68 28.45
N LYS A 5 30.09 -10.61 28.34
CA LYS A 5 29.37 -9.34 28.18
C LYS A 5 29.36 -8.49 29.45
N LYS A 6 29.38 -9.12 30.62
CA LYS A 6 29.38 -8.40 31.94
C LYS A 6 30.72 -7.71 32.26
N MET A 7 31.81 -7.99 31.53
CA MET A 7 33.14 -7.44 31.83
C MET A 7 33.55 -6.21 31.01
N ARG A 8 32.74 -5.77 29.99
CA ARG A 8 33.05 -4.53 29.25
C ARG A 8 32.26 -3.35 29.84
N PRO A 9 32.89 -2.19 30.07
CA PRO A 9 32.17 -1.01 30.48
C PRO A 9 31.12 -0.68 29.40
N ARG A 10 29.84 -0.45 29.80
CA ARG A 10 28.78 -0.04 28.89
C ARG A 10 29.17 1.29 28.24
N GLU A 11 29.24 1.32 26.92
CA GLU A 11 29.34 2.56 26.18
C GLU A 11 27.93 3.11 25.97
N TYR A 12 27.74 4.43 26.12
CA TYR A 12 26.44 5.08 26.04
C TYR A 12 26.39 6.09 24.89
N ILE A 13 25.22 6.19 24.29
CA ILE A 13 24.82 7.37 23.52
C ILE A 13 24.32 8.37 24.56
N LYS A 14 25.06 9.46 24.76
CA LYS A 14 24.73 10.49 25.76
C LYS A 14 24.02 11.63 25.10
N ILE A 15 22.76 11.84 25.42
CA ILE A 15 21.93 12.91 24.91
C ILE A 15 21.79 13.96 26.02
N ARG A 16 22.04 15.23 25.70
CA ARG A 16 21.96 16.35 26.62
C ARG A 16 21.12 17.47 26.03
N GLY A 17 20.17 17.97 26.80
CA GLY A 17 19.37 19.11 26.41
C GLY A 17 18.46 18.88 25.23
N ALA A 18 17.85 17.69 25.07
CA ALA A 18 16.91 17.47 23.97
C ALA A 18 15.60 18.20 24.21
N ASN A 19 15.23 19.08 23.24
CA ASN A 19 14.09 20.01 23.37
C ASN A 19 13.27 20.08 22.06
N GLU A 20 13.17 18.99 21.31
CA GLU A 20 12.33 18.90 20.12
C GLU A 20 10.86 18.74 20.51
N HIS A 21 9.98 19.48 19.83
CA HIS A 21 8.54 19.46 20.02
C HIS A 21 8.11 19.65 21.48
N ASN A 22 7.68 18.57 22.15
CA ASN A 22 7.22 18.60 23.55
C ASN A 22 8.28 18.13 24.55
N LEU A 23 9.49 17.78 24.10
CA LEU A 23 10.57 17.39 25.02
C LEU A 23 11.00 18.58 25.87
N LYS A 24 11.20 18.35 27.16
CA LYS A 24 11.50 19.39 28.17
C LYS A 24 12.98 19.39 28.57
N ASN A 25 13.86 19.67 27.63
CA ASN A 25 15.31 19.77 27.86
C ASN A 25 15.88 18.50 28.54
N ILE A 26 15.51 17.33 28.04
CA ILE A 26 15.81 16.06 28.68
C ILE A 26 17.26 15.62 28.48
N ASN A 27 17.78 14.94 29.53
CA ASN A 27 19.06 14.27 29.51
C ASN A 27 18.84 12.76 29.65
N VAL A 28 19.39 11.96 28.73
CA VAL A 28 19.25 10.50 28.76
C VAL A 28 20.52 9.83 28.24
N ASP A 29 20.89 8.73 28.88
CA ASP A 29 22.01 7.87 28.50
C ASP A 29 21.47 6.53 27.99
N ILE A 30 21.63 6.26 26.69
CA ILE A 30 21.14 5.07 26.01
C ILE A 30 22.33 4.10 25.81
N PRO A 31 22.29 2.88 26.35
CA PRO A 31 23.39 1.92 26.21
C PRO A 31 23.54 1.49 24.75
N ARG A 32 24.81 1.36 24.31
CA ARG A 32 25.15 0.88 22.95
C ARG A 32 25.15 -0.64 22.90
N ASN A 33 24.92 -1.17 21.68
CA ASN A 33 24.92 -2.61 21.39
C ASN A 33 23.89 -3.40 22.22
N GLU A 34 22.80 -2.74 22.59
CA GLU A 34 21.67 -3.29 23.34
C GLU A 34 20.35 -3.02 22.63
N LEU A 35 19.33 -3.78 22.98
CA LEU A 35 17.94 -3.55 22.57
C LEU A 35 17.30 -2.59 23.59
N VAL A 36 17.10 -1.34 23.17
CA VAL A 36 16.54 -0.27 23.98
C VAL A 36 15.12 0.04 23.54
N VAL A 37 14.16 -0.02 24.45
CA VAL A 37 12.77 0.32 24.18
C VAL A 37 12.44 1.71 24.74
N LEU A 38 11.91 2.59 23.88
CA LEU A 38 11.33 3.87 24.26
C LEU A 38 9.82 3.67 24.40
N THR A 39 9.29 3.87 25.59
CA THR A 39 7.87 3.67 25.90
C THR A 39 7.25 4.89 26.58
N GLY A 40 5.95 4.87 26.82
CA GLY A 40 5.15 5.94 27.42
C GLY A 40 3.85 6.21 26.67
N MET A 41 3.00 7.08 27.18
CA MET A 41 1.70 7.39 26.60
C MET A 41 1.77 7.94 25.16
N SER A 42 0.69 7.80 24.40
CA SER A 42 0.60 8.43 23.07
C SER A 42 0.75 9.95 23.19
N GLY A 43 1.64 10.54 22.36
CA GLY A 43 1.95 11.98 22.46
C GLY A 43 2.90 12.39 23.61
N SER A 44 3.56 11.45 24.30
CA SER A 44 4.50 11.76 25.38
C SER A 44 5.87 12.29 24.91
N GLY A 45 6.22 12.16 23.63
CA GLY A 45 7.50 12.62 23.08
C GLY A 45 8.46 11.51 22.64
N LYS A 46 8.05 10.24 22.63
CA LYS A 46 8.87 9.10 22.18
C LYS A 46 9.44 9.27 20.79
N SER A 47 8.55 9.56 19.85
CA SER A 47 8.94 9.75 18.44
C SER A 47 9.82 10.99 18.27
N SER A 48 9.57 12.06 19.05
CA SER A 48 10.42 13.26 19.03
C SER A 48 11.85 12.95 19.50
N LEU A 49 12.01 12.08 20.51
CA LEU A 49 13.34 11.63 20.92
C LEU A 49 13.98 10.69 19.88
N ALA A 50 13.24 9.68 19.41
CA ALA A 50 13.76 8.64 18.51
C ALA A 50 14.10 9.19 17.12
N PHE A 51 13.13 9.84 16.47
CA PHE A 51 13.22 10.24 15.06
C PHE A 51 13.69 11.69 14.90
N ASP A 52 13.07 12.63 15.60
CA ASP A 52 13.35 14.05 15.39
C ASP A 52 14.65 14.50 16.11
N THR A 53 15.14 13.71 17.09
CA THR A 53 16.40 13.98 17.79
C THR A 53 17.51 13.00 17.40
N ILE A 54 17.40 11.72 17.75
CA ILE A 54 18.50 10.74 17.57
C ILE A 54 18.74 10.44 16.08
N TYR A 55 17.69 10.09 15.33
CA TYR A 55 17.81 9.79 13.91
C TYR A 55 18.22 11.02 13.10
N ALA A 56 17.57 12.17 13.34
CA ALA A 56 17.85 13.42 12.63
C ALA A 56 19.32 13.83 12.79
N GLU A 57 19.88 13.76 14.01
CA GLU A 57 21.29 14.07 14.25
C GLU A 57 22.23 13.03 13.61
N GLY A 58 21.88 11.75 13.66
CA GLY A 58 22.64 10.68 13.00
C GLY A 58 22.71 10.85 11.48
N GLN A 59 21.59 11.19 10.85
CA GLN A 59 21.51 11.52 9.43
C GLN A 59 22.28 12.79 9.09
N ARG A 60 22.14 13.85 9.89
CA ARG A 60 22.84 15.10 9.68
C ARG A 60 24.35 14.88 9.67
N ARG A 61 24.90 14.14 10.65
CA ARG A 61 26.35 13.80 10.71
C ARG A 61 26.78 12.96 9.52
N TYR A 62 25.97 12.01 9.10
CA TYR A 62 26.25 11.20 7.92
C TYR A 62 26.33 12.07 6.67
N MET A 63 25.34 12.98 6.48
CA MET A 63 25.32 13.90 5.36
C MET A 63 26.51 14.87 5.36
N GLU A 64 26.94 15.35 6.53
CA GLU A 64 28.13 16.20 6.66
C GLU A 64 29.42 15.48 6.28
N SER A 65 29.48 14.16 6.46
CA SER A 65 30.63 13.35 6.04
C SER A 65 30.74 13.16 4.52
N LEU A 66 29.67 13.44 3.76
CA LEU A 66 29.65 13.29 2.32
C LEU A 66 30.37 14.47 1.62
N SER A 67 30.75 14.25 0.35
CA SER A 67 31.39 15.30 -0.48
C SER A 67 30.47 16.52 -0.64
N SER A 68 31.05 17.70 -0.85
CA SER A 68 30.32 18.95 -1.08
C SER A 68 29.32 18.84 -2.25
N TYR A 69 29.70 18.08 -3.29
CA TYR A 69 28.84 17.80 -4.44
C TYR A 69 27.58 16.99 -4.04
N ALA A 70 27.75 15.91 -3.29
CA ALA A 70 26.62 15.11 -2.80
C ALA A 70 25.68 15.92 -1.89
N ARG A 71 26.22 16.78 -1.04
CA ARG A 71 25.44 17.66 -0.15
C ARG A 71 24.58 18.69 -0.91
N GLN A 72 25.02 19.17 -2.08
CA GLN A 72 24.21 20.08 -2.91
C GLN A 72 22.93 19.41 -3.44
N PHE A 73 22.96 18.11 -3.70
CA PHE A 73 21.78 17.36 -4.19
C PHE A 73 20.84 16.92 -3.07
N LEU A 74 21.38 16.63 -1.89
CA LEU A 74 20.61 16.06 -0.78
C LEU A 74 20.02 17.12 0.17
N GLY A 75 20.44 18.40 0.02
CA GLY A 75 20.00 19.52 0.86
C GLY A 75 20.73 19.56 2.21
N GLN A 76 20.61 20.69 2.91
CA GLN A 76 21.06 20.81 4.30
C GLN A 76 19.94 20.36 5.22
N MET A 77 20.23 19.41 6.12
CA MET A 77 19.34 19.07 7.21
C MET A 77 19.51 20.07 8.36
N GLU A 78 18.42 20.55 8.91
CA GLU A 78 18.45 21.39 10.10
C GLU A 78 19.01 20.59 11.29
N LYS A 79 19.78 21.25 12.15
CA LYS A 79 20.24 20.63 13.39
C LYS A 79 19.04 20.49 14.33
N PRO A 80 18.79 19.28 14.89
CA PRO A 80 17.76 19.12 15.90
C PRO A 80 18.05 20.00 17.13
N ASN A 81 16.99 20.40 17.82
CA ASN A 81 17.07 21.20 19.01
C ASN A 81 17.58 20.37 20.19
N VAL A 82 18.89 20.18 20.24
CA VAL A 82 19.61 19.40 21.25
C VAL A 82 20.97 20.08 21.52
N GLU A 83 21.40 20.12 22.76
CA GLU A 83 22.71 20.69 23.12
C GLU A 83 23.84 19.83 22.57
N SER A 84 23.85 18.54 22.90
CA SER A 84 24.84 17.59 22.39
C SER A 84 24.33 16.16 22.38
N ILE A 85 24.87 15.37 21.42
CA ILE A 85 24.73 13.90 21.39
C ILE A 85 26.13 13.32 21.20
N GLU A 86 26.60 12.54 22.16
CA GLU A 86 27.90 11.86 22.10
C GLU A 86 27.69 10.35 21.89
N GLY A 87 28.67 9.66 21.28
CA GLY A 87 28.64 8.22 21.10
C GLY A 87 27.65 7.68 20.05
N LEU A 88 27.03 8.56 19.26
CA LEU A 88 26.06 8.17 18.23
C LEU A 88 26.75 7.53 17.02
N SER A 89 26.33 6.30 16.70
CA SER A 89 26.69 5.58 15.48
C SER A 89 25.88 6.08 14.27
N PRO A 90 26.27 5.74 13.02
CA PRO A 90 25.41 5.95 11.87
C PRO A 90 24.00 5.41 12.12
N ALA A 91 22.97 6.21 11.87
CA ALA A 91 21.60 5.87 12.20
C ALA A 91 20.78 5.48 10.97
N ILE A 92 19.98 4.43 11.09
CA ILE A 92 19.04 3.94 10.07
C ILE A 92 17.64 3.89 10.69
N SER A 93 16.69 4.57 10.03
CA SER A 93 15.29 4.56 10.44
C SER A 93 14.48 3.50 9.68
N ILE A 94 13.62 2.79 10.39
CA ILE A 94 12.64 1.87 9.83
C ILE A 94 11.26 2.32 10.35
N ASP A 95 10.69 3.31 9.66
CA ASP A 95 9.40 3.91 10.00
C ASP A 95 8.20 3.19 9.34
N GLN A 96 7.00 3.52 9.78
CA GLN A 96 5.76 2.95 9.29
C GLN A 96 5.19 3.71 8.06
N LYS A 97 5.54 4.99 7.88
CA LYS A 97 4.81 5.93 7.00
C LYS A 97 5.08 5.80 5.51
N SER A 98 6.14 5.17 5.06
CA SER A 98 6.53 5.16 3.64
C SER A 98 6.12 3.89 2.90
N THR A 99 4.85 3.73 2.56
CA THR A 99 4.45 2.76 1.53
C THR A 99 4.79 3.32 0.15
N ASN A 100 5.67 2.63 -0.57
CA ASN A 100 5.99 2.99 -1.95
C ASN A 100 4.73 2.79 -2.82
N ARG A 101 4.12 3.88 -3.27
CA ARG A 101 2.92 3.87 -4.12
C ARG A 101 3.20 3.57 -5.59
N ASN A 102 4.45 3.29 -5.95
CA ASN A 102 4.77 2.94 -7.32
C ASN A 102 4.11 1.61 -7.70
N PRO A 103 3.20 1.56 -8.69
CA PRO A 103 2.46 0.37 -9.06
C PRO A 103 3.35 -0.74 -9.66
N ARG A 104 4.58 -0.43 -10.02
CA ARG A 104 5.56 -1.42 -10.52
C ARG A 104 6.36 -2.09 -9.41
N SER A 105 6.39 -1.51 -8.21
CA SER A 105 7.13 -2.07 -7.08
C SER A 105 6.43 -3.31 -6.52
N THR A 106 7.21 -4.36 -6.29
CA THR A 106 6.78 -5.62 -5.66
C THR A 106 7.67 -5.94 -4.47
N VAL A 107 7.25 -6.87 -3.62
CA VAL A 107 8.09 -7.39 -2.53
C VAL A 107 9.46 -7.79 -3.06
N GLY A 108 9.52 -8.56 -4.15
CA GLY A 108 10.77 -9.01 -4.76
C GLY A 108 11.69 -7.89 -5.25
N THR A 109 11.14 -6.78 -5.75
CA THR A 109 11.96 -5.63 -6.22
C THR A 109 12.46 -4.77 -5.07
N VAL A 110 11.69 -4.59 -4.01
CA VAL A 110 12.10 -3.80 -2.84
C VAL A 110 13.16 -4.53 -2.02
N THR A 111 13.08 -5.87 -1.95
CA THR A 111 14.07 -6.71 -1.27
C THR A 111 15.29 -7.04 -2.13
N GLU A 112 15.33 -6.56 -3.38
CA GLU A 112 16.33 -6.88 -4.41
C GLU A 112 16.40 -8.37 -4.80
N ILE A 113 15.59 -9.24 -4.19
CA ILE A 113 15.59 -10.69 -4.48
C ILE A 113 15.25 -10.94 -5.96
N TYR A 114 14.37 -10.11 -6.54
CA TYR A 114 14.00 -10.21 -7.95
C TYR A 114 15.19 -9.98 -8.89
N ASP A 115 16.13 -9.09 -8.55
CA ASP A 115 17.32 -8.82 -9.34
C ASP A 115 18.30 -10.01 -9.29
N TYR A 116 18.41 -10.66 -8.14
CA TYR A 116 19.17 -11.93 -8.04
C TYR A 116 18.52 -13.05 -8.85
N PHE A 117 17.18 -13.17 -8.85
CA PHE A 117 16.50 -14.12 -9.73
C PHE A 117 16.72 -13.80 -11.21
N ARG A 118 16.64 -12.55 -11.61
CA ARG A 118 16.96 -12.14 -12.99
C ARG A 118 18.36 -12.59 -13.40
N LEU A 119 19.34 -12.39 -12.52
CA LEU A 119 20.72 -12.83 -12.73
C LEU A 119 20.81 -14.36 -12.81
N LEU A 120 20.13 -15.07 -11.91
CA LEU A 120 20.10 -16.54 -11.89
C LEU A 120 19.55 -17.10 -13.22
N TYR A 121 18.36 -16.61 -13.64
CA TYR A 121 17.72 -17.02 -14.88
C TYR A 121 18.56 -16.67 -16.12
N ALA A 122 19.26 -15.54 -16.11
CA ALA A 122 20.16 -15.17 -17.20
C ALA A 122 21.41 -16.07 -17.31
N ARG A 123 21.83 -16.68 -16.20
CA ARG A 123 23.08 -17.47 -16.12
C ARG A 123 22.84 -18.97 -16.25
N ILE A 124 21.81 -19.53 -15.62
CA ILE A 124 21.56 -20.98 -15.56
C ILE A 124 20.19 -21.37 -16.12
N GLY A 125 19.35 -20.41 -16.53
CA GLY A 125 18.04 -20.67 -17.08
C GLY A 125 18.11 -21.37 -18.43
N ILE A 126 17.19 -22.32 -18.63
CA ILE A 126 17.04 -23.08 -19.87
C ILE A 126 15.93 -22.42 -20.69
N PRO A 127 16.24 -21.84 -21.88
CA PRO A 127 15.23 -21.25 -22.72
C PRO A 127 14.42 -22.30 -23.47
N HIS A 128 13.12 -22.06 -23.59
CA HIS A 128 12.20 -22.91 -24.36
C HIS A 128 11.49 -22.10 -25.46
N CYS A 129 11.04 -22.76 -26.48
CA CYS A 129 10.23 -22.11 -27.53
C CYS A 129 8.85 -21.77 -26.97
N PRO A 130 8.40 -20.49 -27.00
CA PRO A 130 7.10 -20.10 -26.45
C PRO A 130 5.90 -20.65 -27.23
N LYS A 131 6.11 -21.18 -28.45
CA LYS A 131 5.05 -21.78 -29.29
C LYS A 131 4.93 -23.30 -29.08
N CYS A 132 6.05 -24.01 -29.02
CA CYS A 132 6.05 -25.49 -28.99
C CYS A 132 6.65 -26.10 -27.73
N GLY A 133 7.18 -25.28 -26.78
CA GLY A 133 7.74 -25.76 -25.51
C GLY A 133 9.08 -26.50 -25.59
N ARG A 134 9.66 -26.67 -26.77
CA ARG A 134 10.96 -27.38 -26.91
C ARG A 134 12.08 -26.55 -26.31
N GLU A 135 13.00 -27.22 -25.63
CA GLU A 135 14.24 -26.61 -25.11
C GLU A 135 15.10 -26.07 -26.25
N ILE A 136 15.63 -24.86 -26.04
CA ILE A 136 16.57 -24.20 -26.95
C ILE A 136 17.95 -24.27 -26.32
N SER A 137 18.79 -25.19 -26.81
CA SER A 137 20.18 -25.31 -26.35
C SER A 137 21.12 -24.58 -27.30
N LYS A 138 22.25 -24.06 -26.79
CA LYS A 138 23.36 -23.61 -27.61
C LYS A 138 23.89 -24.82 -28.35
N GLN A 139 23.73 -24.81 -29.67
CA GLN A 139 24.26 -25.87 -30.54
C GLN A 139 25.70 -25.58 -30.87
N THR A 140 26.52 -26.62 -30.91
CA THR A 140 27.86 -26.58 -31.50
C THR A 140 27.72 -26.55 -33.02
N VAL A 141 28.76 -26.09 -33.73
CA VAL A 141 28.77 -26.10 -35.23
C VAL A 141 28.47 -27.51 -35.74
N ASP A 142 29.04 -28.56 -35.17
CA ASP A 142 28.80 -29.96 -35.55
C ASP A 142 27.31 -30.35 -35.42
N GLN A 143 26.68 -29.97 -34.27
CA GLN A 143 25.25 -30.24 -34.07
C GLN A 143 24.36 -29.49 -35.10
N MET A 144 24.74 -28.24 -35.47
CA MET A 144 24.04 -27.47 -36.49
C MET A 144 24.18 -28.17 -37.86
N VAL A 145 25.38 -28.63 -38.19
CA VAL A 145 25.65 -29.39 -39.43
C VAL A 145 24.82 -30.67 -39.47
N ASP A 146 24.84 -31.48 -38.40
CA ASP A 146 24.05 -32.70 -38.30
C ASP A 146 22.54 -32.44 -38.45
N GLN A 147 22.04 -31.39 -37.83
CA GLN A 147 20.62 -31.02 -37.91
C GLN A 147 20.22 -30.61 -39.36
N ILE A 148 21.09 -29.84 -40.03
CA ILE A 148 20.85 -29.43 -41.42
C ILE A 148 20.94 -30.66 -42.35
N MET A 149 21.89 -31.54 -42.13
CA MET A 149 22.01 -32.75 -42.94
C MET A 149 20.81 -33.68 -42.78
N ASN A 150 20.18 -33.69 -41.60
CA ASN A 150 18.96 -34.46 -41.31
C ASN A 150 17.66 -33.87 -41.92
N MET A 151 17.71 -32.70 -42.61
CA MET A 151 16.54 -32.08 -43.24
C MET A 151 16.07 -32.80 -44.53
N GLY A 152 16.79 -33.83 -44.93
CA GLY A 152 16.50 -34.65 -46.12
C GLY A 152 17.27 -34.21 -47.36
N GLU A 153 17.70 -35.22 -48.12
CA GLU A 153 18.47 -35.00 -49.34
C GLU A 153 17.65 -34.25 -50.39
N GLY A 154 18.27 -33.25 -51.06
CA GLY A 154 17.60 -32.38 -52.05
C GLY A 154 16.99 -31.11 -51.45
N THR A 155 16.92 -30.92 -50.12
CA THR A 155 16.41 -29.72 -49.48
C THR A 155 17.27 -28.50 -49.84
N LYS A 156 16.64 -27.46 -50.41
CA LYS A 156 17.31 -26.19 -50.75
C LYS A 156 17.28 -25.25 -49.56
N ILE A 157 18.45 -24.86 -49.06
CA ILE A 157 18.59 -23.98 -47.90
C ILE A 157 19.42 -22.74 -48.25
N GLN A 158 19.20 -21.67 -47.50
CA GLN A 158 20.08 -20.50 -47.44
C GLN A 158 20.47 -20.19 -46.00
N LEU A 159 21.75 -19.90 -45.81
CA LEU A 159 22.32 -19.55 -44.54
C LEU A 159 22.36 -18.04 -44.44
N LEU A 160 21.71 -17.50 -43.41
CA LEU A 160 21.51 -16.06 -43.21
C LEU A 160 22.18 -15.62 -41.92
N ALA A 161 22.92 -14.51 -41.97
CA ALA A 161 23.54 -13.83 -40.83
C ALA A 161 22.68 -12.61 -40.45
N PRO A 162 21.92 -12.62 -39.34
CA PRO A 162 21.08 -11.52 -38.90
C PRO A 162 21.93 -10.40 -38.22
N VAL A 163 22.40 -9.41 -38.99
CA VAL A 163 23.31 -8.33 -38.57
C VAL A 163 22.62 -7.12 -38.00
N VAL A 164 21.36 -6.85 -38.37
CA VAL A 164 20.52 -5.79 -37.83
C VAL A 164 19.16 -6.36 -37.43
N ARG A 165 18.73 -6.10 -36.19
CA ARG A 165 17.48 -6.64 -35.66
C ARG A 165 16.67 -5.54 -34.96
N GLY A 166 15.57 -5.13 -35.59
CA GLY A 166 14.62 -4.17 -35.05
C GLY A 166 15.20 -2.81 -34.66
N ARG A 167 16.26 -2.36 -35.35
CA ARG A 167 16.92 -1.07 -35.13
C ARG A 167 16.51 -0.04 -36.17
N LYS A 168 16.24 1.20 -35.69
CA LYS A 168 16.02 2.36 -36.57
C LYS A 168 17.33 2.82 -37.17
N GLY A 169 17.28 3.29 -38.44
CA GLY A 169 18.43 3.84 -39.12
C GLY A 169 18.50 3.45 -40.57
N GLU A 170 19.26 4.17 -41.40
CA GLU A 170 19.50 3.87 -42.80
C GLU A 170 20.44 2.67 -43.02
N HIS A 171 21.18 2.27 -41.99
CA HIS A 171 22.12 1.14 -41.94
C HIS A 171 23.10 1.05 -43.15
N ALA A 172 23.35 2.17 -43.85
CA ALA A 172 24.21 2.23 -45.04
C ALA A 172 25.60 1.65 -44.79
N LYS A 173 26.22 1.91 -43.62
CA LYS A 173 27.54 1.37 -43.25
C LYS A 173 27.54 -0.17 -43.15
N VAL A 174 26.46 -0.78 -42.68
CA VAL A 174 26.34 -2.24 -42.56
C VAL A 174 26.23 -2.87 -43.95
N LEU A 175 25.41 -2.29 -44.84
CA LEU A 175 25.25 -2.74 -46.22
C LEU A 175 26.53 -2.57 -47.00
N GLU A 176 27.22 -1.45 -46.87
CA GLU A 176 28.50 -1.20 -47.52
C GLU A 176 29.60 -2.17 -47.05
N ARG A 177 29.66 -2.47 -45.73
CA ARG A 177 30.58 -3.46 -45.20
C ARG A 177 30.31 -4.85 -45.75
N ALA A 178 29.04 -5.28 -45.80
CA ALA A 178 28.65 -6.53 -46.38
C ALA A 178 29.07 -6.64 -47.85
N LYS A 179 28.85 -5.56 -48.65
CA LYS A 179 29.27 -5.46 -50.05
C LYS A 179 30.78 -5.57 -50.20
N ARG A 180 31.57 -4.88 -49.38
CA ARG A 180 33.04 -4.94 -49.40
C ARG A 180 33.58 -6.32 -48.98
N SER A 181 32.89 -7.06 -48.15
CA SER A 181 33.23 -8.44 -47.76
C SER A 181 32.84 -9.48 -48.81
N GLY A 182 32.31 -9.08 -50.00
CA GLY A 182 32.02 -9.94 -51.12
C GLY A 182 30.66 -10.63 -51.08
N TYR A 183 29.77 -10.29 -50.15
CA TYR A 183 28.39 -10.81 -50.15
C TYR A 183 27.56 -10.13 -51.25
N VAL A 184 26.69 -10.94 -51.84
CA VAL A 184 25.92 -10.50 -53.05
C VAL A 184 24.49 -10.13 -52.67
N ARG A 185 23.90 -10.77 -51.67
CA ARG A 185 22.48 -10.64 -51.34
C ARG A 185 22.24 -10.37 -49.89
N VAL A 186 21.16 -9.63 -49.60
CA VAL A 186 20.70 -9.31 -48.27
C VAL A 186 19.17 -9.44 -48.24
N ARG A 187 18.64 -9.94 -47.14
CA ARG A 187 17.21 -9.92 -46.85
C ARG A 187 16.92 -8.76 -45.90
N ILE A 188 16.06 -7.84 -46.32
CA ILE A 188 15.67 -6.67 -45.49
C ILE A 188 14.16 -6.74 -45.28
N ASP A 189 13.73 -6.78 -44.03
CA ASP A 189 12.32 -6.83 -43.62
C ASP A 189 11.53 -7.94 -44.34
N GLY A 190 12.18 -9.08 -44.55
CA GLY A 190 11.64 -10.24 -45.22
C GLY A 190 11.79 -10.25 -46.75
N SER A 191 12.15 -9.13 -47.40
CA SER A 191 12.35 -9.02 -48.86
C SER A 191 13.82 -9.16 -49.25
N MET A 192 14.09 -9.86 -50.40
CA MET A 192 15.46 -10.08 -50.87
C MET A 192 15.91 -8.93 -51.78
N TYR A 193 17.13 -8.43 -51.54
CA TYR A 193 17.78 -7.38 -52.33
C TYR A 193 19.17 -7.84 -52.78
N GLU A 194 19.63 -7.32 -53.91
CA GLU A 194 21.01 -7.47 -54.34
C GLU A 194 21.86 -6.28 -53.86
N LEU A 195 23.00 -6.54 -53.24
CA LEU A 195 23.91 -5.49 -52.73
C LEU A 195 24.54 -4.65 -53.83
N THR A 196 24.33 -5.03 -55.11
CA THR A 196 24.68 -4.23 -56.31
C THR A 196 23.76 -3.04 -56.50
N GLU A 197 22.52 -3.13 -56.05
CA GLU A 197 21.51 -2.07 -56.12
C GLU A 197 21.69 -1.00 -55.05
N GLU A 198 21.15 0.20 -55.30
CA GLU A 198 21.15 1.29 -54.30
C GLU A 198 19.96 1.08 -53.37
N ILE A 199 20.24 0.59 -52.17
CA ILE A 199 19.24 0.32 -51.12
C ILE A 199 19.10 1.52 -50.21
N LYS A 200 17.95 2.21 -50.27
CA LYS A 200 17.62 3.33 -49.34
C LYS A 200 16.60 2.88 -48.33
N LEU A 201 16.97 2.97 -47.03
CA LEU A 201 16.11 2.62 -45.90
C LEU A 201 15.66 3.88 -45.14
N ASP A 202 14.43 3.86 -44.64
CA ASP A 202 13.89 4.97 -43.85
C ASP A 202 14.52 4.97 -42.43
N LYS A 203 15.19 6.05 -42.05
CA LYS A 203 15.84 6.22 -40.77
C LYS A 203 14.87 6.16 -39.55
N ASN A 204 13.58 6.36 -39.75
CA ASN A 204 12.56 6.40 -38.68
C ASN A 204 11.90 5.04 -38.44
N ILE A 205 12.06 4.10 -39.34
CA ILE A 205 11.49 2.74 -39.30
C ILE A 205 12.51 1.78 -38.71
N LYS A 206 12.04 0.75 -38.03
CA LYS A 206 12.87 -0.34 -37.50
C LYS A 206 13.07 -1.38 -38.62
N HIS A 207 14.31 -1.68 -38.94
CA HIS A 207 14.68 -2.65 -39.96
C HIS A 207 15.32 -3.91 -39.34
N ASN A 208 15.10 -5.03 -40.04
CA ASN A 208 15.80 -6.30 -39.84
C ASN A 208 16.61 -6.57 -41.11
N ILE A 209 17.93 -6.81 -40.97
CA ILE A 209 18.83 -7.04 -42.08
C ILE A 209 19.58 -8.33 -41.88
N ASP A 210 19.39 -9.30 -42.75
CA ASP A 210 20.07 -10.60 -42.75
C ASP A 210 20.96 -10.72 -43.99
N ILE A 211 22.26 -10.97 -43.85
CA ILE A 211 23.17 -11.19 -44.98
C ILE A 211 23.04 -12.63 -45.42
N VAL A 212 22.84 -12.89 -46.71
CA VAL A 212 22.88 -14.25 -47.26
C VAL A 212 24.33 -14.68 -47.46
N VAL A 213 24.79 -15.61 -46.62
CA VAL A 213 26.19 -16.06 -46.63
C VAL A 213 26.38 -17.18 -47.62
N ASP A 214 25.49 -18.16 -47.67
CA ASP A 214 25.58 -19.27 -48.62
C ASP A 214 24.19 -19.81 -49.00
N ARG A 215 24.09 -20.46 -50.20
CA ARG A 215 22.92 -21.20 -50.66
C ARG A 215 23.35 -22.62 -51.03
N LEU A 216 22.77 -23.59 -50.37
CA LEU A 216 23.17 -24.97 -50.46
C LEU A 216 21.95 -25.87 -50.75
N VAL A 217 22.24 -27.00 -51.36
CA VAL A 217 21.31 -28.13 -51.46
C VAL A 217 21.84 -29.24 -50.56
N VAL A 218 21.04 -29.72 -49.65
CA VAL A 218 21.43 -30.81 -48.76
C VAL A 218 21.66 -32.07 -49.55
N LYS A 219 22.90 -32.62 -49.50
CA LYS A 219 23.34 -33.86 -50.17
C LYS A 219 24.59 -34.40 -49.48
N ASP A 220 24.86 -35.65 -49.67
CA ASP A 220 26.09 -36.21 -49.14
C ASP A 220 27.34 -35.47 -49.61
N GLY A 221 28.34 -35.29 -48.73
CA GLY A 221 29.62 -34.65 -49.02
C GLY A 221 29.65 -33.11 -48.92
N ILE A 222 28.56 -32.42 -48.50
CA ILE A 222 28.61 -30.97 -48.35
C ILE A 222 29.04 -30.54 -46.93
N GLN A 223 29.24 -31.48 -45.97
CA GLN A 223 29.49 -31.17 -44.56
C GLN A 223 30.59 -30.14 -44.37
N ARG A 224 31.73 -30.30 -44.99
CA ARG A 224 32.85 -29.35 -44.83
C ARG A 224 32.50 -27.95 -45.30
N ARG A 225 31.86 -27.77 -46.47
CA ARG A 225 31.39 -26.45 -46.94
C ARG A 225 30.33 -25.88 -46.06
N LEU A 226 29.42 -26.72 -45.56
CA LEU A 226 28.37 -26.31 -44.61
C LEU A 226 28.96 -25.83 -43.31
N THR A 227 29.98 -26.54 -42.77
CA THR A 227 30.70 -26.11 -41.54
C THR A 227 31.35 -24.75 -41.72
N ASP A 228 32.15 -24.57 -42.81
CA ASP A 228 32.81 -23.29 -43.12
C ASP A 228 31.81 -22.15 -43.24
N SER A 229 30.66 -22.38 -43.91
CA SER A 229 29.61 -21.39 -44.09
C SER A 229 28.89 -21.06 -42.80
N ILE A 230 28.65 -22.04 -41.91
CA ILE A 230 28.05 -21.83 -40.58
C ILE A 230 29.01 -21.01 -39.70
N GLU A 231 30.31 -21.33 -39.67
CA GLU A 231 31.30 -20.56 -38.90
C GLU A 231 31.33 -19.10 -39.37
N ASN A 232 31.32 -18.83 -40.64
CA ASN A 232 31.23 -17.47 -41.22
C ASN A 232 29.97 -16.73 -40.80
N VAL A 233 28.81 -17.41 -40.79
CA VAL A 233 27.54 -16.81 -40.31
C VAL A 233 27.62 -16.47 -38.85
N LEU A 234 28.14 -17.38 -38.01
CA LEU A 234 28.24 -17.18 -36.56
C LEU A 234 29.21 -16.05 -36.19
N GLU A 235 30.30 -15.89 -36.95
CA GLU A 235 31.22 -14.74 -36.78
C GLU A 235 30.57 -13.42 -37.16
N LEU A 236 29.85 -13.35 -38.28
CA LEU A 236 29.16 -12.15 -38.76
C LEU A 236 28.00 -11.70 -37.89
N ALA A 237 27.26 -12.66 -37.36
CA ALA A 237 26.02 -12.40 -36.60
C ALA A 237 26.17 -12.65 -35.07
N GLU A 238 27.41 -12.59 -34.55
CA GLU A 238 27.69 -12.72 -33.10
C GLU A 238 27.11 -14.00 -32.46
N GLY A 239 27.30 -15.15 -33.16
CA GLY A 239 26.86 -16.46 -32.67
C GLY A 239 25.43 -16.84 -33.12
N LEU A 240 24.82 -16.16 -34.06
CA LEU A 240 23.47 -16.46 -34.55
C LEU A 240 23.48 -16.94 -35.98
N LEU A 241 22.72 -18.00 -36.23
CA LEU A 241 22.49 -18.56 -37.54
C LEU A 241 20.97 -18.61 -37.81
N VAL A 242 20.55 -18.19 -38.97
CA VAL A 242 19.21 -18.43 -39.49
C VAL A 242 19.32 -19.33 -40.72
N VAL A 243 18.70 -20.50 -40.66
CA VAL A 243 18.57 -21.42 -41.79
C VAL A 243 17.18 -21.23 -42.37
N ASP A 244 17.14 -20.73 -43.57
CA ASP A 244 15.89 -20.53 -44.32
C ASP A 244 15.76 -21.62 -45.38
N VAL A 245 14.69 -22.43 -45.24
CA VAL A 245 14.38 -23.48 -46.23
C VAL A 245 13.59 -22.84 -47.35
N ILE A 246 14.13 -22.84 -48.56
CA ILE A 246 13.51 -22.20 -49.72
C ILE A 246 12.18 -22.91 -50.05
N GLY A 247 11.05 -22.25 -49.71
CA GLY A 247 9.70 -22.79 -49.89
C GLY A 247 9.05 -23.32 -48.60
N GLY A 248 9.70 -23.14 -47.41
CA GLY A 248 9.17 -23.47 -46.09
C GLY A 248 9.09 -22.25 -45.16
N GLU A 249 8.48 -22.41 -43.97
CA GLU A 249 8.47 -21.36 -42.96
C GLU A 249 9.86 -21.17 -42.32
N PRO A 250 10.34 -19.92 -42.12
CA PRO A 250 11.67 -19.67 -41.54
C PRO A 250 11.72 -20.01 -40.05
N VAL A 251 12.77 -20.72 -39.61
CA VAL A 251 13.08 -20.97 -38.20
C VAL A 251 13.86 -19.78 -37.66
N THR A 252 13.24 -18.94 -36.86
CA THR A 252 13.83 -17.74 -36.27
C THR A 252 14.51 -18.01 -34.94
N SER A 253 15.75 -17.51 -34.78
CA SER A 253 16.55 -17.54 -33.58
C SER A 253 16.16 -16.45 -32.59
N PHE A 254 16.29 -16.73 -31.27
CA PHE A 254 15.79 -15.92 -30.18
C PHE A 254 16.91 -15.23 -29.36
N ASN A 255 16.92 -13.89 -29.38
CA ASN A 255 17.55 -13.09 -28.32
C ASN A 255 17.00 -11.65 -28.37
N ASN A 256 16.09 -11.29 -27.43
CA ASN A 256 15.55 -9.93 -27.37
C ASN A 256 15.59 -9.40 -25.91
N PRO A 257 16.24 -8.23 -25.64
CA PRO A 257 16.47 -7.71 -24.30
C PRO A 257 15.26 -7.04 -23.63
N PHE A 258 14.08 -6.94 -24.27
CA PHE A 258 12.92 -6.24 -23.73
C PHE A 258 11.84 -7.21 -23.22
N GLY A 259 11.98 -7.63 -21.94
CA GLY A 259 11.14 -8.67 -21.36
C GLY A 259 9.74 -8.26 -20.88
N ALA A 260 9.39 -6.96 -20.83
CA ALA A 260 8.08 -6.51 -20.33
C ALA A 260 6.95 -6.77 -21.34
N CYS A 261 5.76 -7.13 -20.83
CA CYS A 261 4.55 -7.24 -21.67
C CYS A 261 4.28 -5.92 -22.41
N PRO A 262 4.10 -5.93 -23.74
CA PRO A 262 3.94 -4.71 -24.54
C PRO A 262 2.60 -4.00 -24.31
N VAL A 263 1.60 -4.69 -23.76
CA VAL A 263 0.24 -4.17 -23.56
C VAL A 263 0.08 -3.46 -22.22
N CYS A 264 0.66 -4.00 -21.14
CA CYS A 264 0.61 -3.39 -19.81
C CYS A 264 1.95 -2.77 -19.37
N PHE A 265 2.98 -2.81 -20.21
CA PHE A 265 4.32 -2.26 -19.92
C PHE A 265 4.90 -2.73 -18.58
N GLY A 266 4.66 -4.01 -18.22
CA GLY A 266 5.15 -4.63 -17.02
C GLY A 266 4.29 -4.40 -15.77
N LEU A 267 3.15 -3.75 -15.87
CA LEU A 267 2.22 -3.55 -14.73
C LEU A 267 1.51 -4.85 -14.32
N GLY A 268 1.20 -5.73 -15.29
CA GLY A 268 0.45 -6.97 -15.07
C GLY A 268 -1.07 -6.75 -15.06
N TYR A 269 -1.53 -5.52 -14.95
CA TYR A 269 -2.95 -5.16 -14.90
C TYR A 269 -3.24 -3.89 -15.70
N LYS A 270 -4.51 -3.60 -15.90
CA LYS A 270 -5.02 -2.34 -16.43
C LYS A 270 -6.04 -1.76 -15.48
N MET A 271 -6.11 -0.45 -15.39
CA MET A 271 -7.20 0.28 -14.76
C MET A 271 -8.20 0.62 -15.88
N GLU A 272 -9.38 0.07 -15.81
CA GLU A 272 -10.46 0.30 -16.78
C GLU A 272 -11.69 0.77 -16.05
N PHE A 273 -12.47 1.70 -16.65
CA PHE A 273 -13.75 2.10 -16.09
C PHE A 273 -14.70 0.91 -16.05
N ASP A 274 -15.35 0.75 -14.90
CA ASP A 274 -16.19 -0.40 -14.62
C ASP A 274 -17.66 0.01 -14.61
N GLU A 275 -18.47 -0.71 -15.36
CA GLU A 275 -19.90 -0.44 -15.47
C GLU A 275 -20.62 -0.55 -14.12
N ASP A 276 -20.30 -1.59 -13.33
CA ASP A 276 -20.96 -1.81 -12.04
C ASP A 276 -20.61 -0.73 -11.00
N LEU A 277 -19.47 -0.05 -11.15
CA LEU A 277 -19.11 1.11 -10.33
C LEU A 277 -19.81 2.39 -10.82
N MET A 278 -20.02 2.55 -12.13
CA MET A 278 -20.72 3.69 -12.71
C MET A 278 -22.24 3.59 -12.53
N ILE A 279 -22.78 2.36 -12.48
CA ILE A 279 -24.20 2.04 -12.33
C ILE A 279 -24.33 0.99 -11.20
N PRO A 280 -24.20 1.42 -9.94
CA PRO A 280 -24.08 0.51 -8.80
C PRO A 280 -25.41 -0.18 -8.42
N ASP A 281 -26.55 0.40 -8.74
CA ASP A 281 -27.87 -0.21 -8.55
C ASP A 281 -28.62 -0.25 -9.88
N LYS A 282 -28.57 -1.39 -10.54
CA LYS A 282 -29.21 -1.62 -11.85
C LYS A 282 -30.72 -1.80 -11.75
N ARG A 283 -31.28 -1.90 -10.54
CA ARG A 283 -32.73 -1.92 -10.29
C ARG A 283 -33.37 -0.54 -10.46
N LEU A 284 -32.55 0.51 -10.39
CA LEU A 284 -32.99 1.88 -10.64
C LEU A 284 -33.04 2.17 -12.15
N SER A 285 -33.99 3.04 -12.54
CA SER A 285 -34.03 3.60 -13.87
C SER A 285 -33.07 4.79 -14.01
N ILE A 286 -32.80 5.23 -15.23
CA ILE A 286 -31.98 6.42 -15.51
C ILE A 286 -32.60 7.67 -14.84
N ASN A 287 -33.91 7.84 -14.90
CA ASN A 287 -34.62 8.94 -14.27
C ASN A 287 -34.61 8.86 -12.72
N GLN A 288 -34.42 7.66 -12.16
CA GLN A 288 -34.25 7.46 -10.73
C GLN A 288 -32.76 7.60 -10.26
N GLY A 289 -31.84 7.89 -11.20
CA GLY A 289 -30.45 8.15 -10.90
C GLY A 289 -29.55 6.90 -10.89
N ALA A 290 -29.83 5.88 -11.72
CA ALA A 290 -29.00 4.70 -11.87
C ALA A 290 -27.54 5.05 -12.22
N ILE A 291 -27.31 6.07 -13.07
CA ILE A 291 -25.99 6.52 -13.50
C ILE A 291 -25.43 7.51 -12.47
N THR A 292 -24.36 7.12 -11.79
CA THR A 292 -23.80 7.90 -10.67
C THR A 292 -22.43 8.55 -10.98
N VAL A 293 -21.86 8.29 -12.16
CA VAL A 293 -20.53 8.79 -12.52
C VAL A 293 -20.52 10.32 -12.73
N MET A 294 -19.44 10.95 -12.31
CA MET A 294 -19.26 12.39 -12.40
C MET A 294 -19.48 12.92 -13.84
N GLY A 295 -20.29 13.97 -13.96
CA GLY A 295 -20.70 14.57 -15.24
C GLY A 295 -21.91 13.91 -15.90
N TRP A 296 -22.43 12.80 -15.36
CA TRP A 296 -23.67 12.15 -15.77
C TRP A 296 -24.69 12.04 -14.63
N GLN A 297 -24.36 12.44 -13.41
CA GLN A 297 -25.27 12.45 -12.25
C GLN A 297 -26.53 13.26 -12.47
N SER A 298 -26.43 14.33 -13.28
CA SER A 298 -27.58 15.18 -13.63
C SER A 298 -28.46 14.60 -14.73
N CYS A 299 -28.21 13.37 -15.20
CA CYS A 299 -29.06 12.76 -16.25
C CYS A 299 -30.50 12.48 -15.77
N ALA A 300 -30.73 12.36 -14.48
CA ALA A 300 -32.08 12.28 -13.89
C ALA A 300 -32.81 13.63 -13.89
N ASP A 301 -32.11 14.76 -14.03
CA ASP A 301 -32.70 16.10 -14.05
C ASP A 301 -33.22 16.45 -15.43
N LYS A 302 -34.51 16.58 -15.60
CA LYS A 302 -35.20 16.82 -16.89
C LYS A 302 -34.77 18.11 -17.62
N GLY A 303 -34.04 19.02 -16.97
CA GLY A 303 -33.51 20.25 -17.59
C GLY A 303 -32.02 20.17 -17.93
N SER A 304 -31.35 19.05 -17.71
CA SER A 304 -29.90 18.90 -17.96
C SER A 304 -29.65 18.54 -19.44
N PHE A 305 -28.46 18.93 -19.94
CA PHE A 305 -28.02 18.56 -21.29
C PHE A 305 -27.80 17.06 -21.42
N THR A 306 -27.32 16.41 -20.37
CA THR A 306 -27.12 14.95 -20.31
C THR A 306 -28.47 14.21 -20.40
N ASN A 307 -29.51 14.69 -19.73
CA ASN A 307 -30.86 14.14 -19.88
C ASN A 307 -31.39 14.33 -21.32
N ALA A 308 -31.17 15.51 -21.93
CA ALA A 308 -31.60 15.76 -23.31
C ALA A 308 -30.94 14.79 -24.33
N ILE A 309 -29.63 14.43 -24.11
CA ILE A 309 -28.94 13.42 -24.92
C ILE A 309 -29.65 12.05 -24.76
N LEU A 310 -29.93 11.63 -23.52
CA LEU A 310 -30.55 10.33 -23.27
C LEU A 310 -32.00 10.27 -23.79
N GLN A 311 -32.76 11.37 -23.72
CA GLN A 311 -34.08 11.46 -24.32
C GLN A 311 -34.03 11.34 -25.84
N ALA A 312 -33.03 11.97 -26.51
CA ALA A 312 -32.84 11.82 -27.95
C ALA A 312 -32.50 10.37 -28.35
N LEU A 313 -31.65 9.70 -27.55
CA LEU A 313 -31.32 8.27 -27.73
C LEU A 313 -32.58 7.39 -27.50
N ALA A 314 -33.35 7.66 -26.43
CA ALA A 314 -34.58 6.94 -26.11
C ALA A 314 -35.60 7.00 -27.26
N LYS A 315 -35.76 8.19 -27.87
CA LYS A 315 -36.63 8.39 -29.02
C LYS A 315 -36.12 7.67 -30.27
N GLU A 316 -34.82 7.74 -30.58
CA GLU A 316 -34.25 7.14 -31.80
C GLU A 316 -34.19 5.60 -31.71
N TYR A 317 -33.90 5.05 -30.54
CA TYR A 317 -33.76 3.61 -30.35
C TYR A 317 -34.94 2.93 -29.67
N HIS A 318 -36.04 3.67 -29.42
CA HIS A 318 -37.32 3.18 -28.89
C HIS A 318 -37.22 2.48 -27.53
N PHE A 319 -36.60 3.12 -26.52
CA PHE A 319 -36.59 2.67 -25.16
C PHE A 319 -37.06 3.76 -24.18
N ASP A 320 -37.44 3.38 -22.96
CA ASP A 320 -37.91 4.30 -21.94
C ASP A 320 -36.87 4.52 -20.84
N LEU A 321 -36.66 5.78 -20.44
CA LEU A 321 -35.73 6.16 -19.36
C LEU A 321 -36.24 5.79 -17.95
N ASP A 322 -37.49 5.40 -17.82
CA ASP A 322 -38.10 4.96 -16.55
C ASP A 322 -37.98 3.42 -16.35
N THR A 323 -37.49 2.67 -17.35
CA THR A 323 -37.20 1.24 -17.25
C THR A 323 -35.96 1.00 -16.35
N PRO A 324 -36.02 0.03 -15.42
CA PRO A 324 -34.83 -0.40 -14.66
C PRO A 324 -33.66 -0.75 -15.57
N PHE A 325 -32.44 -0.35 -15.20
CA PHE A 325 -31.27 -0.49 -16.07
C PHE A 325 -30.99 -1.96 -16.45
N GLU A 326 -31.26 -2.91 -15.53
CA GLU A 326 -31.10 -4.35 -15.76
C GLU A 326 -32.09 -4.96 -16.75
N GLU A 327 -33.22 -4.29 -17.00
CA GLU A 327 -34.26 -4.77 -17.91
C GLU A 327 -34.05 -4.32 -19.37
N TYR A 328 -33.05 -3.46 -19.64
CA TYR A 328 -32.76 -3.05 -21.01
C TYR A 328 -32.26 -4.21 -21.86
N PRO A 329 -32.81 -4.36 -23.11
CA PRO A 329 -32.25 -5.29 -24.10
C PRO A 329 -30.77 -5.02 -24.33
N GLN A 330 -29.97 -6.08 -24.60
CA GLN A 330 -28.50 -5.98 -24.80
C GLN A 330 -28.12 -4.88 -25.79
N LYS A 331 -28.89 -4.70 -26.87
CA LYS A 331 -28.61 -3.67 -27.87
C LYS A 331 -28.69 -2.25 -27.29
N ILE A 332 -29.66 -1.97 -26.41
CA ILE A 332 -29.81 -0.66 -25.77
C ILE A 332 -28.71 -0.47 -24.74
N HIS A 333 -28.42 -1.51 -23.96
CA HIS A 333 -27.33 -1.54 -23.01
C HIS A 333 -26.00 -1.21 -23.69
N ASP A 334 -25.68 -1.86 -24.82
CA ASP A 334 -24.45 -1.61 -25.58
C ASP A 334 -24.35 -0.17 -26.10
N ILE A 335 -25.47 0.41 -26.54
CA ILE A 335 -25.52 1.81 -26.96
C ILE A 335 -25.24 2.76 -25.80
N LEU A 336 -25.83 2.52 -24.63
CA LEU A 336 -25.61 3.36 -23.46
C LEU A 336 -24.17 3.28 -22.94
N ILE A 337 -23.59 2.10 -22.92
CA ILE A 337 -22.23 1.86 -22.41
C ILE A 337 -21.14 2.19 -23.46
N HIS A 338 -21.30 1.75 -24.71
CA HIS A 338 -20.24 1.82 -25.74
C HIS A 338 -20.50 2.85 -26.83
N GLY A 339 -21.73 3.41 -26.90
CA GLY A 339 -22.10 4.48 -27.83
C GLY A 339 -22.71 4.04 -29.15
N THR A 340 -23.01 5.03 -29.97
CA THR A 340 -23.73 4.87 -31.26
C THR A 340 -22.81 4.53 -32.44
N ASN A 341 -21.54 4.25 -32.22
CA ASN A 341 -20.53 3.99 -33.25
C ASN A 341 -20.44 5.10 -34.36
N GLY A 342 -20.58 6.37 -33.91
CA GLY A 342 -20.50 7.54 -34.79
C GLY A 342 -21.83 7.96 -35.42
N LYS A 343 -22.93 7.23 -35.21
CA LYS A 343 -24.26 7.67 -35.66
C LYS A 343 -24.72 8.85 -34.83
N GLU A 344 -25.01 9.97 -35.49
CA GLU A 344 -25.53 11.19 -34.87
C GLU A 344 -27.01 11.08 -34.54
N VAL A 345 -27.40 11.61 -33.37
CA VAL A 345 -28.80 11.81 -32.96
C VAL A 345 -29.05 13.31 -32.74
N MET A 346 -30.25 13.78 -33.09
CA MET A 346 -30.61 15.18 -32.96
C MET A 346 -31.09 15.44 -31.53
N VAL A 347 -30.28 16.15 -30.74
CA VAL A 347 -30.56 16.50 -29.37
C VAL A 347 -31.25 17.87 -29.32
N HIS A 348 -32.49 17.91 -28.84
CA HIS A 348 -33.23 19.12 -28.56
C HIS A 348 -32.99 19.54 -27.11
N TYR A 349 -32.33 20.67 -26.91
CA TYR A 349 -32.02 21.16 -25.58
C TYR A 349 -32.56 22.57 -25.38
N THR A 350 -33.28 22.77 -24.27
CA THR A 350 -33.76 24.08 -23.83
C THR A 350 -33.20 24.38 -22.44
N GLY A 351 -32.25 25.29 -22.36
CA GLY A 351 -31.59 25.68 -21.11
C GLY A 351 -31.80 27.15 -20.77
N GLN A 352 -31.25 27.62 -19.69
CA GLN A 352 -31.38 29.02 -19.20
C GLN A 352 -30.88 30.08 -20.20
N ARG A 353 -30.03 29.72 -21.17
CA ARG A 353 -29.38 30.60 -22.15
C ARG A 353 -30.01 30.50 -23.56
N GLY A 354 -31.12 29.75 -23.71
CA GLY A 354 -31.79 29.56 -24.99
C GLY A 354 -32.06 28.08 -25.33
N SER A 355 -32.70 27.85 -26.48
CA SER A 355 -32.98 26.52 -27.02
C SER A 355 -32.25 26.31 -28.32
N GLY A 356 -31.86 25.07 -28.59
CA GLY A 356 -31.15 24.68 -29.83
C GLY A 356 -31.30 23.20 -30.12
N VAL A 357 -30.96 22.85 -31.37
CA VAL A 357 -30.89 21.46 -31.83
C VAL A 357 -29.48 21.16 -32.22
N TYR A 358 -28.89 20.11 -31.63
CA TYR A 358 -27.48 19.77 -31.81
C TYR A 358 -27.37 18.32 -32.32
N PRO A 359 -26.66 18.06 -33.42
CA PRO A 359 -26.26 16.71 -33.81
C PRO A 359 -25.17 16.20 -32.83
N VAL A 360 -25.44 15.08 -32.15
CA VAL A 360 -24.52 14.47 -31.20
C VAL A 360 -24.30 13.01 -31.56
N ALA A 361 -23.06 12.65 -31.87
CA ALA A 361 -22.65 11.26 -31.93
C ALA A 361 -22.31 10.79 -30.51
N PHE A 362 -23.21 10.03 -29.87
CA PHE A 362 -23.00 9.59 -28.51
C PHE A 362 -21.88 8.54 -28.42
N GLU A 363 -20.81 8.89 -27.75
CA GLU A 363 -19.59 8.05 -27.64
C GLU A 363 -19.71 6.90 -26.63
N GLY A 364 -20.81 6.85 -25.85
CA GLY A 364 -21.01 5.88 -24.77
C GLY A 364 -20.46 6.38 -23.43
N LEU A 365 -21.00 5.86 -22.34
CA LEU A 365 -20.62 6.28 -20.98
C LEU A 365 -19.12 6.04 -20.72
N ILE A 366 -18.60 4.86 -21.02
CA ILE A 366 -17.18 4.52 -20.77
C ILE A 366 -16.23 5.46 -21.49
N LYS A 367 -16.38 5.63 -22.81
CA LYS A 367 -15.49 6.49 -23.62
C LYS A 367 -15.60 7.97 -23.22
N ASN A 368 -16.82 8.44 -22.90
CA ASN A 368 -17.03 9.81 -22.43
C ASN A 368 -16.28 10.08 -21.12
N VAL A 369 -16.40 9.17 -20.15
CA VAL A 369 -15.74 9.29 -18.86
C VAL A 369 -14.21 9.16 -19.00
N GLU A 370 -13.71 8.26 -19.84
CA GLU A 370 -12.27 8.15 -20.16
C GLU A 370 -11.71 9.44 -20.76
N ARG A 371 -12.43 10.05 -21.71
CA ARG A 371 -12.01 11.33 -22.30
C ARG A 371 -11.97 12.43 -21.23
N ARG A 372 -13.02 12.57 -20.42
CA ARG A 372 -13.06 13.56 -19.34
C ARG A 372 -11.94 13.37 -18.31
N TYR A 373 -11.62 12.13 -17.97
CA TYR A 373 -10.52 11.81 -17.07
C TYR A 373 -9.16 12.24 -17.63
N ARG A 374 -8.95 12.06 -18.96
CA ARG A 374 -7.70 12.49 -19.63
C ARG A 374 -7.59 14.01 -19.75
N GLU A 375 -8.71 14.69 -20.01
CA GLU A 375 -8.74 16.15 -20.27
C GLU A 375 -8.75 17.00 -19.00
N THR A 376 -9.18 16.45 -17.87
CA THR A 376 -9.24 17.22 -16.62
C THR A 376 -7.86 17.55 -16.08
N ALA A 377 -7.62 18.82 -15.74
CA ALA A 377 -6.43 19.28 -15.04
C ALA A 377 -6.57 19.23 -13.51
N SER A 378 -7.78 18.94 -13.00
CA SER A 378 -8.08 18.91 -11.57
C SER A 378 -7.72 17.55 -10.97
N GLU A 379 -6.76 17.50 -10.07
CA GLU A 379 -6.41 16.27 -9.35
C GLU A 379 -7.57 15.71 -8.52
N SER A 380 -8.41 16.58 -7.93
CA SER A 380 -9.62 16.15 -7.21
C SER A 380 -10.60 15.43 -8.13
N SER A 381 -10.81 15.96 -9.34
CA SER A 381 -11.68 15.32 -10.34
C SER A 381 -11.10 14.01 -10.86
N LYS A 382 -9.79 13.93 -11.06
CA LYS A 382 -9.11 12.66 -11.43
C LYS A 382 -9.34 11.59 -10.38
N GLN A 383 -9.09 11.94 -9.10
CA GLN A 383 -9.30 11.02 -7.99
C GLN A 383 -10.77 10.54 -7.88
N GLU A 384 -11.74 11.42 -8.17
CA GLU A 384 -13.14 11.02 -8.20
C GLU A 384 -13.42 10.05 -9.36
N TYR A 385 -12.90 10.31 -10.57
CA TYR A 385 -13.02 9.36 -11.69
C TYR A 385 -12.36 8.02 -11.40
N GLU A 386 -11.22 7.98 -10.72
CA GLU A 386 -10.53 6.75 -10.34
C GLU A 386 -11.35 5.84 -9.43
N THR A 387 -12.32 6.39 -8.67
CA THR A 387 -13.25 5.58 -7.87
C THR A 387 -14.19 4.70 -8.71
N PHE A 388 -14.34 5.02 -10.00
CA PHE A 388 -15.14 4.25 -10.96
C PHE A 388 -14.31 3.29 -11.82
N MET A 389 -13.01 3.13 -11.49
CA MET A 389 -12.12 2.22 -12.18
C MET A 389 -11.92 0.92 -11.40
N ARG A 390 -11.84 -0.18 -12.12
CA ARG A 390 -11.45 -1.49 -11.59
C ARG A 390 -10.08 -1.87 -12.14
N ILE A 391 -9.29 -2.50 -11.27
CA ILE A 391 -8.02 -3.12 -11.65
C ILE A 391 -8.31 -4.51 -12.19
N THR A 392 -8.07 -4.72 -13.49
CA THR A 392 -8.25 -6.02 -14.15
C THR A 392 -6.90 -6.60 -14.58
N PRO A 393 -6.68 -7.92 -14.49
CA PRO A 393 -5.47 -8.53 -15.02
C PRO A 393 -5.32 -8.22 -16.51
N CYS A 394 -4.12 -7.90 -16.95
CA CYS A 394 -3.84 -7.65 -18.37
C CYS A 394 -4.22 -8.87 -19.21
N LYS A 395 -5.05 -8.68 -20.22
CA LYS A 395 -5.56 -9.77 -21.08
C LYS A 395 -4.45 -10.52 -21.83
N GLU A 396 -3.34 -9.84 -22.19
CA GLU A 396 -2.22 -10.46 -22.91
C GLU A 396 -1.33 -11.30 -22.01
N CYS A 397 -0.82 -10.75 -20.90
CA CYS A 397 0.07 -11.47 -20.00
C CYS A 397 -0.65 -12.12 -18.80
N LYS A 398 -1.96 -12.01 -18.68
CA LYS A 398 -2.79 -12.59 -17.60
C LYS A 398 -2.24 -12.32 -16.19
N GLY A 399 -1.69 -11.12 -15.98
CA GLY A 399 -1.09 -10.72 -14.72
C GLY A 399 0.42 -10.99 -14.60
N MET A 400 1.02 -11.77 -15.48
CA MET A 400 2.42 -12.21 -15.37
C MET A 400 3.47 -11.13 -15.67
N ARG A 401 3.07 -9.93 -16.09
CA ARG A 401 3.91 -8.73 -16.32
C ARG A 401 4.94 -8.84 -17.44
N LEU A 402 5.35 -10.05 -17.83
CA LEU A 402 6.42 -10.34 -18.79
C LEU A 402 5.87 -10.82 -20.14
N LYS A 403 6.72 -10.76 -21.17
CA LYS A 403 6.46 -11.37 -22.48
C LYS A 403 6.54 -12.89 -22.42
N LYS A 404 5.89 -13.56 -23.38
CA LYS A 404 5.89 -15.03 -23.50
C LYS A 404 7.30 -15.60 -23.66
N GLU A 405 8.19 -14.91 -24.36
CA GLU A 405 9.57 -15.29 -24.55
C GLU A 405 10.38 -15.25 -23.25
N SER A 406 10.14 -14.24 -22.42
CA SER A 406 10.80 -14.15 -21.11
C SER A 406 10.29 -15.20 -20.14
N LEU A 407 9.00 -15.55 -20.22
CA LEU A 407 8.38 -16.61 -19.43
C LEU A 407 8.76 -18.03 -19.89
N ALA A 408 9.25 -18.16 -21.11
CA ALA A 408 9.71 -19.43 -21.68
C ALA A 408 11.12 -19.83 -21.21
N VAL A 409 11.77 -19.05 -20.35
CA VAL A 409 13.03 -19.42 -19.68
C VAL A 409 12.71 -20.05 -18.33
N THR A 410 13.20 -21.26 -18.05
CA THR A 410 12.93 -22.00 -16.82
C THR A 410 14.19 -22.36 -16.05
N VAL A 411 14.07 -22.52 -14.75
CA VAL A 411 15.06 -23.10 -13.85
C VAL A 411 14.34 -24.18 -13.03
N CYS A 412 14.77 -25.43 -13.09
CA CYS A 412 14.05 -26.57 -12.50
C CYS A 412 12.55 -26.56 -12.91
N ASP A 413 12.27 -26.44 -14.21
CA ASP A 413 10.93 -26.43 -14.83
C ASP A 413 9.97 -25.30 -14.38
N LYS A 414 10.50 -24.30 -13.69
CA LYS A 414 9.73 -23.13 -13.25
C LYS A 414 10.22 -21.85 -13.93
N ASN A 415 9.29 -21.04 -14.45
CA ASN A 415 9.62 -19.71 -14.93
C ASN A 415 9.74 -18.70 -13.76
N ILE A 416 10.29 -17.51 -14.05
CA ILE A 416 10.55 -16.49 -13.00
C ILE A 416 9.25 -15.99 -12.36
N TYR A 417 8.13 -15.94 -13.08
CA TYR A 417 6.84 -15.52 -12.51
C TYR A 417 6.27 -16.59 -11.57
N GLU A 418 6.33 -17.87 -11.95
CA GLU A 418 5.87 -18.98 -11.11
C GLU A 418 6.62 -19.02 -9.78
N ILE A 419 7.96 -18.87 -9.81
CA ILE A 419 8.78 -18.81 -8.60
C ILE A 419 8.44 -17.60 -7.74
N THR A 420 8.32 -16.41 -8.35
CA THR A 420 8.03 -15.19 -7.57
C THR A 420 6.59 -15.12 -7.06
N SER A 421 5.69 -15.91 -7.63
CA SER A 421 4.28 -16.02 -7.20
C SER A 421 4.07 -17.05 -6.07
N MET A 422 5.04 -17.90 -5.80
CA MET A 422 5.00 -18.80 -4.65
C MET A 422 4.98 -18.03 -3.34
N SER A 423 4.39 -18.61 -2.29
CA SER A 423 4.61 -18.10 -0.94
C SER A 423 6.10 -18.16 -0.59
N ILE A 424 6.59 -17.21 0.22
CA ILE A 424 8.00 -17.17 0.63
C ILE A 424 8.42 -18.49 1.28
N ARG A 425 7.53 -19.13 2.06
CA ARG A 425 7.77 -20.47 2.64
C ARG A 425 7.95 -21.55 1.57
N ASP A 426 7.08 -21.57 0.55
CA ASP A 426 7.17 -22.59 -0.50
C ASP A 426 8.35 -22.30 -1.44
N LEU A 427 8.68 -21.03 -1.63
CA LEU A 427 9.90 -20.61 -2.32
C LEU A 427 11.17 -21.10 -1.58
N GLN A 428 11.23 -20.95 -0.25
CA GLN A 428 12.34 -21.46 0.56
C GLN A 428 12.51 -22.98 0.37
N LYS A 429 11.40 -23.74 0.49
CA LYS A 429 11.44 -25.19 0.24
C LYS A 429 11.89 -25.54 -1.17
N PHE A 430 11.40 -24.83 -2.17
CA PHE A 430 11.81 -25.01 -3.57
C PHE A 430 13.32 -24.79 -3.73
N LEU A 431 13.88 -23.72 -3.16
CA LEU A 431 15.31 -23.41 -3.19
C LEU A 431 16.17 -24.49 -2.50
N ASP A 432 15.65 -25.12 -1.44
CA ASP A 432 16.33 -26.19 -0.71
C ASP A 432 16.30 -27.54 -1.44
N THR A 433 15.24 -27.77 -2.24
CA THR A 433 15.03 -29.02 -2.98
C THR A 433 15.45 -28.95 -4.45
N MET A 434 15.99 -27.82 -4.92
CA MET A 434 16.44 -27.66 -6.30
C MET A 434 17.51 -28.68 -6.70
N ILE A 435 17.28 -29.38 -7.79
CA ILE A 435 18.24 -30.29 -8.40
C ILE A 435 18.91 -29.58 -9.58
N LEU A 436 20.16 -29.20 -9.44
CA LEU A 436 20.95 -28.54 -10.46
C LEU A 436 22.05 -29.47 -10.99
N THR A 437 22.40 -29.30 -12.25
CA THR A 437 23.62 -29.95 -12.82
C THR A 437 24.89 -29.38 -12.16
N LYS A 438 25.97 -30.09 -12.19
CA LYS A 438 27.27 -29.61 -11.62
C LYS A 438 27.66 -28.23 -12.19
N GLN A 439 27.42 -28.00 -13.47
CA GLN A 439 27.73 -26.74 -14.12
C GLN A 439 26.82 -25.60 -13.64
N GLN A 440 25.49 -25.84 -13.57
CA GLN A 440 24.52 -24.88 -13.06
C GLN A 440 24.79 -24.54 -11.60
N GLN A 441 25.18 -25.54 -10.80
CA GLN A 441 25.54 -25.35 -9.39
C GLN A 441 26.76 -24.44 -9.26
N PHE A 442 27.83 -24.74 -10.00
CA PHE A 442 29.05 -23.94 -9.98
C PHE A 442 28.83 -22.47 -10.39
N ILE A 443 27.99 -22.24 -11.43
CA ILE A 443 27.68 -20.89 -11.92
C ILE A 443 26.73 -20.16 -10.96
N GLY A 444 25.74 -20.86 -10.42
CA GLY A 444 24.62 -20.28 -9.65
C GLY A 444 24.86 -20.16 -8.14
N GLU A 445 25.90 -20.85 -7.59
CA GLU A 445 26.10 -21.03 -6.14
C GLU A 445 26.08 -19.71 -5.34
N ARG A 446 26.85 -18.71 -5.80
CA ARG A 446 26.92 -17.41 -5.10
C ARG A 446 25.58 -16.69 -5.11
N VAL A 447 24.89 -16.70 -6.26
CA VAL A 447 23.59 -16.04 -6.42
C VAL A 447 22.52 -16.75 -5.57
N LEU A 448 22.52 -18.09 -5.57
CA LEU A 448 21.60 -18.89 -4.76
C LEU A 448 21.84 -18.70 -3.26
N LYS A 449 23.08 -18.54 -2.82
CA LYS A 449 23.40 -18.25 -1.42
C LYS A 449 22.76 -16.93 -0.98
N GLU A 450 22.88 -15.88 -1.79
CA GLU A 450 22.25 -14.57 -1.52
C GLU A 450 20.72 -14.65 -1.51
N ILE A 451 20.14 -15.34 -2.49
CA ILE A 451 18.68 -15.53 -2.54
C ILE A 451 18.17 -16.26 -1.29
N ARG A 452 18.81 -17.39 -0.90
CA ARG A 452 18.45 -18.16 0.28
C ARG A 452 18.53 -17.34 1.57
N ALA A 453 19.61 -16.56 1.73
CA ALA A 453 19.78 -15.69 2.89
C ALA A 453 18.65 -14.65 2.98
N ARG A 454 18.37 -13.92 1.88
CA ARG A 454 17.34 -12.88 1.84
C ARG A 454 15.91 -13.45 2.00
N VAL A 455 15.63 -14.61 1.41
CA VAL A 455 14.36 -15.33 1.61
C VAL A 455 14.22 -15.78 3.07
N GLY A 456 15.30 -16.27 3.68
CA GLY A 456 15.37 -16.64 5.10
C GLY A 456 14.99 -15.44 6.01
N PHE A 457 15.55 -14.26 5.77
CA PHE A 457 15.21 -13.06 6.56
C PHE A 457 13.73 -12.68 6.47
N LEU A 458 13.08 -12.88 5.32
CA LEU A 458 11.62 -12.65 5.19
C LEU A 458 10.80 -13.67 6.00
N VAL A 459 11.29 -14.91 6.13
CA VAL A 459 10.68 -15.92 7.00
C VAL A 459 10.86 -15.56 8.47
N ASP A 460 12.05 -15.11 8.85
CA ASP A 460 12.41 -14.75 10.23
C ASP A 460 11.59 -13.59 10.78
N VAL A 461 11.19 -12.63 9.91
CA VAL A 461 10.29 -11.53 10.29
C VAL A 461 8.80 -11.88 10.17
N GLY A 462 8.43 -13.16 9.96
CA GLY A 462 7.05 -13.64 9.94
C GLY A 462 6.27 -13.32 8.65
N LEU A 463 6.95 -13.07 7.51
CA LEU A 463 6.33 -12.77 6.22
C LEU A 463 6.25 -13.98 5.27
N GLU A 464 6.29 -15.18 5.81
CA GLU A 464 6.33 -16.44 5.06
C GLU A 464 5.12 -16.67 4.14
N TYR A 465 3.98 -16.04 4.43
CA TYR A 465 2.75 -16.14 3.65
C TYR A 465 2.69 -15.21 2.42
N LEU A 466 3.55 -14.21 2.35
CA LEU A 466 3.63 -13.30 1.20
C LEU A 466 4.24 -13.98 -0.02
N SER A 467 4.02 -13.39 -1.20
CA SER A 467 4.75 -13.74 -2.42
C SER A 467 5.63 -12.57 -2.88
N LEU A 468 6.73 -12.88 -3.56
CA LEU A 468 7.63 -11.84 -4.12
C LEU A 468 6.94 -11.00 -5.20
N ALA A 469 5.96 -11.55 -5.92
CA ALA A 469 5.20 -10.85 -6.96
C ALA A 469 4.15 -9.88 -6.41
N ARG A 470 3.85 -9.91 -5.09
CA ARG A 470 2.86 -9.04 -4.46
C ARG A 470 3.25 -7.57 -4.59
N ALA A 471 2.32 -6.74 -5.07
CA ALA A 471 2.55 -5.30 -5.24
C ALA A 471 2.67 -4.60 -3.87
N THR A 472 3.65 -3.70 -3.73
CA THR A 472 3.91 -2.98 -2.46
C THR A 472 2.74 -2.10 -2.03
N ALA A 473 1.96 -1.57 -2.98
CA ALA A 473 0.77 -0.77 -2.69
C ALA A 473 -0.37 -1.56 -2.00
N THR A 474 -0.31 -2.91 -1.99
CA THR A 474 -1.30 -3.78 -1.35
C THR A 474 -0.87 -4.26 0.04
N LEU A 475 0.30 -3.85 0.49
CA LEU A 475 0.85 -4.24 1.80
C LEU A 475 0.25 -3.37 2.92
N SER A 476 0.04 -3.98 4.07
CA SER A 476 -0.21 -3.23 5.30
C SER A 476 1.05 -2.45 5.74
N GLY A 477 0.88 -1.45 6.61
CA GLY A 477 2.00 -0.68 7.16
C GLY A 477 3.05 -1.58 7.83
N GLY A 478 2.61 -2.51 8.68
CA GLY A 478 3.48 -3.46 9.34
C GLY A 478 4.17 -4.45 8.40
N GLU A 479 3.49 -4.94 7.34
CA GLU A 479 4.13 -5.78 6.32
C GLU A 479 5.26 -5.02 5.60
N ALA A 480 5.01 -3.77 5.18
CA ALA A 480 6.00 -2.95 4.49
C ALA A 480 7.21 -2.63 5.38
N GLN A 481 6.98 -2.39 6.68
CA GLN A 481 8.03 -2.14 7.66
C GLN A 481 8.90 -3.38 7.88
N ARG A 482 8.30 -4.56 8.05
CA ARG A 482 9.04 -5.83 8.20
C ARG A 482 9.84 -6.21 6.96
N ILE A 483 9.34 -5.91 5.75
CA ILE A 483 10.10 -6.07 4.52
C ILE A 483 11.37 -5.20 4.55
N ARG A 484 11.26 -3.94 4.99
CA ARG A 484 12.43 -3.06 5.14
C ARG A 484 13.40 -3.59 6.21
N LEU A 485 12.88 -4.05 7.35
CA LEU A 485 13.70 -4.68 8.39
C LEU A 485 14.48 -5.88 7.84
N ALA A 486 13.80 -6.79 7.15
CA ALA A 486 14.45 -7.95 6.51
C ALA A 486 15.54 -7.55 5.50
N THR A 487 15.29 -6.48 4.72
CA THR A 487 16.26 -5.93 3.75
C THR A 487 17.50 -5.37 4.47
N GLN A 488 17.31 -4.65 5.58
CA GLN A 488 18.43 -4.09 6.37
C GLN A 488 19.25 -5.17 7.07
N ILE A 489 18.60 -6.19 7.62
CA ILE A 489 19.30 -7.37 8.19
C ILE A 489 20.17 -8.04 7.10
N GLY A 490 19.60 -8.17 5.90
CA GLY A 490 20.31 -8.73 4.74
C GLY A 490 21.54 -7.92 4.30
N SER A 491 21.63 -6.64 4.66
CA SER A 491 22.81 -5.82 4.38
C SER A 491 24.05 -6.18 5.22
N GLY A 492 23.86 -6.89 6.34
CA GLY A 492 24.93 -7.33 7.23
C GLY A 492 25.71 -6.19 7.90
N LEU A 493 25.12 -5.00 8.01
CA LEU A 493 25.79 -3.84 8.64
C LEU A 493 26.00 -4.08 10.13
N VAL A 494 27.15 -3.66 10.63
CA VAL A 494 27.60 -3.78 12.02
C VAL A 494 27.97 -2.41 12.56
N GLY A 495 27.71 -2.16 13.85
CA GLY A 495 28.04 -0.89 14.50
C GLY A 495 27.08 0.26 14.14
N VAL A 496 25.88 -0.05 13.71
CA VAL A 496 24.82 0.89 13.30
C VAL A 496 23.80 1.07 14.43
N CYS A 497 23.21 2.25 14.52
CA CYS A 497 22.05 2.52 15.36
C CYS A 497 20.76 2.37 14.53
N TYR A 498 20.00 1.31 14.75
CA TYR A 498 18.68 1.12 14.12
C TYR A 498 17.59 1.75 14.99
N ILE A 499 16.75 2.56 14.37
CA ILE A 499 15.61 3.21 15.03
C ILE A 499 14.34 2.69 14.38
N LEU A 500 13.51 1.99 15.16
CA LEU A 500 12.31 1.32 14.70
C LEU A 500 11.05 1.93 15.35
N ASP A 501 10.00 2.10 14.56
CA ASP A 501 8.71 2.62 14.98
C ASP A 501 7.68 1.49 15.04
N GLU A 502 7.37 1.02 16.24
CA GLU A 502 6.36 0.00 16.53
C GLU A 502 6.44 -1.25 15.59
N PRO A 503 7.57 -1.97 15.55
CA PRO A 503 7.74 -3.09 14.63
C PRO A 503 6.82 -4.29 14.90
N SER A 504 6.21 -4.41 16.09
CA SER A 504 5.26 -5.45 16.48
C SER A 504 3.84 -5.23 15.93
N ILE A 505 3.60 -4.09 15.28
CA ILE A 505 2.28 -3.66 14.85
C ILE A 505 1.58 -4.68 13.92
N GLY A 506 0.30 -4.98 14.21
CA GLY A 506 -0.50 -5.93 13.42
C GLY A 506 0.02 -7.38 13.44
N LEU A 507 0.88 -7.72 14.41
CA LEU A 507 1.36 -9.09 14.63
C LEU A 507 0.49 -9.84 15.63
N HIS A 508 0.22 -11.10 15.30
CA HIS A 508 -0.22 -12.06 16.29
C HIS A 508 0.95 -12.40 17.22
N GLN A 509 0.70 -12.71 18.50
CA GLN A 509 1.76 -12.98 19.48
C GLN A 509 2.76 -14.06 19.03
N ARG A 510 2.31 -15.10 18.34
CA ARG A 510 3.18 -16.12 17.74
C ARG A 510 4.22 -15.53 16.78
N ASP A 511 3.82 -14.54 15.99
CA ASP A 511 4.70 -13.93 14.99
C ASP A 511 5.60 -12.85 15.64
N ASN A 512 5.17 -12.27 16.78
CA ASN A 512 5.96 -11.36 17.60
C ASN A 512 7.20 -12.05 18.19
N ASP A 513 7.07 -13.30 18.66
CA ASP A 513 8.22 -14.09 19.15
C ASP A 513 9.32 -14.22 18.08
N LYS A 514 8.96 -14.40 16.80
CA LYS A 514 9.93 -14.45 15.69
C LYS A 514 10.62 -13.11 15.48
N LEU A 515 9.84 -12.03 15.49
CA LEU A 515 10.38 -10.68 15.37
C LEU A 515 11.39 -10.37 16.49
N LEU A 516 11.04 -10.68 17.75
CA LEU A 516 11.93 -10.48 18.90
C LEU A 516 13.26 -11.22 18.75
N ASN A 517 13.22 -12.48 18.31
CA ASN A 517 14.44 -13.24 18.02
C ASN A 517 15.29 -12.59 16.94
N THR A 518 14.63 -12.05 15.91
CA THR A 518 15.32 -11.34 14.82
C THR A 518 15.98 -10.05 15.31
N LEU A 519 15.30 -9.27 16.15
CA LEU A 519 15.86 -8.05 16.76
C LEU A 519 17.05 -8.39 17.67
N LYS A 520 16.95 -9.46 18.50
CA LYS A 520 18.06 -9.92 19.33
C LYS A 520 19.27 -10.35 18.48
N ASN A 521 19.05 -11.06 17.38
CA ASN A 521 20.11 -11.44 16.46
C ASN A 521 20.79 -10.20 15.85
N LEU A 522 20.01 -9.19 15.45
CA LEU A 522 20.54 -7.93 14.91
C LEU A 522 21.38 -7.17 15.93
N ARG A 523 20.94 -7.14 17.21
CA ARG A 523 21.71 -6.61 18.35
C ARG A 523 23.02 -7.38 18.54
N ASP A 524 22.97 -8.71 18.53
CA ASP A 524 24.11 -9.58 18.80
C ASP A 524 25.20 -9.49 17.73
N LEU A 525 24.87 -8.98 16.55
CA LEU A 525 25.86 -8.57 15.53
C LEU A 525 26.65 -7.32 15.91
N GLY A 526 26.35 -6.65 17.03
CA GLY A 526 27.02 -5.45 17.51
C GLY A 526 26.34 -4.14 17.07
N ASN A 527 25.03 -4.16 16.89
CA ASN A 527 24.23 -2.99 16.58
C ASN A 527 23.47 -2.49 17.81
N THR A 528 23.20 -1.20 17.86
CA THR A 528 22.30 -0.59 18.82
C THR A 528 20.90 -0.51 18.23
N LEU A 529 19.90 -1.01 18.96
CA LEU A 529 18.51 -0.94 18.53
C LEU A 529 17.74 -0.02 19.46
N VAL A 530 17.15 1.04 18.92
CA VAL A 530 16.25 1.94 19.64
C VAL A 530 14.85 1.72 19.06
N VAL A 531 13.96 1.16 19.85
CA VAL A 531 12.62 0.72 19.39
C VAL A 531 11.57 1.51 20.15
N VAL A 532 10.72 2.25 19.43
CA VAL A 532 9.51 2.83 20.02
C VAL A 532 8.47 1.72 20.06
N GLU A 533 8.01 1.33 21.27
CA GLU A 533 7.11 0.18 21.42
C GLU A 533 6.15 0.31 22.60
N HIS A 534 5.04 -0.44 22.47
CA HIS A 534 3.96 -0.53 23.44
C HIS A 534 3.61 -1.97 23.82
N ASP A 535 4.24 -2.95 23.18
CA ASP A 535 3.99 -4.37 23.41
C ASP A 535 4.70 -4.88 24.68
N GLU A 536 3.97 -5.61 25.53
CA GLU A 536 4.50 -6.14 26.80
C GLU A 536 5.67 -7.08 26.58
N ASP A 537 5.56 -8.01 25.63
CA ASP A 537 6.60 -9.03 25.38
C ASP A 537 7.89 -8.38 24.87
N THR A 538 7.78 -7.33 24.07
CA THR A 538 8.93 -6.55 23.57
C THR A 538 9.62 -5.80 24.71
N MET A 539 8.86 -5.17 25.59
CA MET A 539 9.43 -4.47 26.75
C MET A 539 10.12 -5.44 27.72
N LEU A 540 9.51 -6.60 28.00
CA LEU A 540 10.13 -7.63 28.85
C LEU A 540 11.36 -8.28 28.22
N ALA A 541 11.47 -8.27 26.91
CA ALA A 541 12.62 -8.81 26.17
C ALA A 541 13.75 -7.78 25.95
N ALA A 542 13.51 -6.49 26.28
CA ALA A 542 14.47 -5.42 26.12
C ALA A 542 15.62 -5.50 27.14
N ASP A 543 16.82 -5.10 26.75
CA ASP A 543 17.98 -4.97 27.65
C ASP A 543 17.86 -3.68 28.49
N TYR A 544 17.17 -2.65 27.94
CA TYR A 544 17.00 -1.35 28.59
C TYR A 544 15.71 -0.67 28.13
N ILE A 545 15.02 0.00 29.03
CA ILE A 545 13.78 0.74 28.76
C ILE A 545 13.97 2.19 29.17
N VAL A 546 13.44 3.12 28.37
CA VAL A 546 13.30 4.54 28.70
C VAL A 546 11.82 4.88 28.62
N ASP A 547 11.24 5.20 29.76
CA ASP A 547 9.83 5.59 29.91
C ASP A 547 9.68 7.11 29.87
N ILE A 548 8.92 7.62 28.89
CA ILE A 548 8.73 9.04 28.63
C ILE A 548 7.29 9.44 28.98
N GLY A 549 7.17 10.45 29.83
CA GLY A 549 5.87 10.87 30.34
C GLY A 549 5.93 12.23 31.07
N PRO A 550 5.16 12.41 32.14
CA PRO A 550 4.13 11.49 32.68
C PRO A 550 2.82 11.43 31.88
N GLY A 551 2.57 12.42 31.04
CA GLY A 551 1.35 12.55 30.25
C GLY A 551 1.62 12.72 28.77
N ALA A 552 0.65 13.29 28.05
CA ALA A 552 0.71 13.58 26.63
C ALA A 552 0.86 15.10 26.37
N GLY A 553 1.40 15.49 25.21
CA GLY A 553 1.54 16.89 24.81
C GLY A 553 2.37 17.72 25.80
N SER A 554 1.82 18.82 26.30
CA SER A 554 2.48 19.72 27.27
C SER A 554 2.77 19.05 28.62
N HIS A 555 2.03 18.02 28.97
CA HIS A 555 2.21 17.21 30.18
C HIS A 555 3.19 16.05 30.02
N GLY A 556 3.71 15.85 28.81
CA GLY A 556 4.74 14.87 28.49
C GLY A 556 6.14 15.47 28.42
N GLY A 557 7.03 14.77 27.71
CA GLY A 557 8.35 15.27 27.37
C GLY A 557 9.41 15.15 28.46
N GLU A 558 9.17 14.39 29.52
CA GLU A 558 10.12 14.12 30.60
C GLU A 558 10.49 12.64 30.63
N VAL A 559 11.70 12.32 31.04
CA VAL A 559 12.12 10.93 31.31
C VAL A 559 11.68 10.57 32.73
N ILE A 560 10.73 9.66 32.86
CA ILE A 560 10.17 9.23 34.14
C ILE A 560 11.03 8.15 34.75
N ALA A 561 11.47 7.20 33.95
CA ALA A 561 12.24 6.06 34.42
C ALA A 561 13.16 5.54 33.31
N CYS A 562 14.32 5.01 33.70
CA CYS A 562 15.27 4.34 32.82
C CYS A 562 15.84 3.12 33.56
N GLY A 563 16.00 2.01 32.85
CA GLY A 563 16.58 0.81 33.43
C GLY A 563 16.08 -0.47 32.77
N THR A 564 16.28 -1.60 33.44
CA THR A 564 15.71 -2.90 33.04
C THR A 564 14.19 -2.93 33.29
N ALA A 565 13.49 -3.90 32.73
CA ALA A 565 12.04 -4.05 32.97
C ALA A 565 11.73 -4.20 34.47
N GLU A 566 12.56 -4.96 35.21
CA GLU A 566 12.39 -5.16 36.62
C GLU A 566 12.55 -3.85 37.42
N GLU A 567 13.50 -2.99 37.05
CA GLU A 567 13.71 -1.69 37.68
C GLU A 567 12.53 -0.75 37.40
N ILE A 568 12.03 -0.70 36.18
CA ILE A 568 10.85 0.11 35.78
C ILE A 568 9.59 -0.30 36.56
N MET A 569 9.36 -1.61 36.78
CA MET A 569 8.23 -2.14 37.56
C MET A 569 8.22 -1.66 38.99
N GLN A 570 9.35 -1.24 39.56
CA GLN A 570 9.46 -0.77 40.92
C GLN A 570 9.18 0.72 41.09
N ILE A 571 9.19 1.49 40.02
CA ILE A 571 9.00 2.95 40.03
C ILE A 571 7.50 3.28 40.03
N PRO A 572 6.96 3.86 41.10
CA PRO A 572 5.52 4.12 41.24
C PRO A 572 4.98 5.14 40.23
N GLU A 573 5.81 6.09 39.83
CA GLU A 573 5.46 7.17 38.90
C GLU A 573 5.34 6.67 37.45
N SER A 574 5.96 5.52 37.11
CA SER A 574 5.88 4.91 35.81
C SER A 574 4.54 4.20 35.59
N ILE A 575 3.69 4.74 34.74
CA ILE A 575 2.44 4.09 34.33
C ILE A 575 2.75 2.77 33.61
N THR A 576 3.76 2.74 32.77
CA THR A 576 4.26 1.54 32.12
C THR A 576 4.64 0.48 33.15
N GLY A 577 5.41 0.85 34.20
CA GLY A 577 5.81 -0.04 35.28
C GLY A 577 4.63 -0.60 36.06
N GLN A 578 3.57 0.20 36.30
CA GLN A 578 2.35 -0.25 36.97
C GLN A 578 1.62 -1.35 36.12
N TYR A 579 1.57 -1.24 34.78
CA TYR A 579 0.98 -2.27 33.95
C TYR A 579 1.86 -3.52 33.87
N LEU A 580 3.16 -3.38 33.64
CA LEU A 580 4.10 -4.52 33.57
C LEU A 580 4.14 -5.32 34.90
N SER A 581 4.06 -4.65 36.05
CA SER A 581 4.00 -5.30 37.36
C SER A 581 2.63 -5.88 37.73
N GLY A 582 1.59 -5.61 36.91
CA GLY A 582 0.22 -6.04 37.18
C GLY A 582 -0.52 -5.27 38.24
N LYS A 583 0.06 -4.18 38.80
CA LYS A 583 -0.62 -3.28 39.77
C LYS A 583 -1.82 -2.58 39.11
N LYS A 584 -1.71 -2.26 37.85
CA LYS A 584 -2.80 -1.72 37.00
C LYS A 584 -3.11 -2.73 35.92
N ARG A 585 -4.39 -3.00 35.60
CA ARG A 585 -4.84 -4.01 34.65
C ARG A 585 -6.11 -3.55 33.98
N ILE A 586 -6.34 -4.04 32.72
CA ILE A 586 -7.63 -3.95 32.05
C ILE A 586 -8.47 -5.13 32.55
N PRO A 587 -9.60 -4.89 33.26
CA PRO A 587 -10.34 -5.96 33.90
C PRO A 587 -11.10 -6.82 32.89
N VAL A 588 -11.15 -8.14 33.13
CA VAL A 588 -12.02 -9.04 32.39
C VAL A 588 -13.47 -8.86 32.86
N PRO A 589 -14.45 -8.69 31.95
CA PRO A 589 -15.85 -8.59 32.31
C PRO A 589 -16.31 -9.84 33.10
N LYS A 590 -17.02 -9.63 34.21
CA LYS A 590 -17.55 -10.74 35.03
C LYS A 590 -18.61 -11.56 34.32
N THR A 591 -19.38 -10.92 33.42
CA THR A 591 -20.43 -11.53 32.62
C THR A 591 -20.29 -11.08 31.18
N ARG A 592 -20.50 -11.98 30.22
CA ARG A 592 -20.53 -11.66 28.80
C ARG A 592 -21.95 -11.28 28.39
N ARG A 593 -22.08 -10.34 27.44
CA ARG A 593 -23.38 -9.96 26.88
C ARG A 593 -23.96 -11.12 26.09
N THR A 594 -25.27 -11.25 26.10
CA THR A 594 -26.00 -12.20 25.25
C THR A 594 -26.30 -11.57 23.90
N PRO A 595 -26.12 -12.27 22.78
CA PRO A 595 -26.46 -11.79 21.47
C PRO A 595 -27.95 -11.43 21.36
N ALA A 596 -28.25 -10.26 20.75
CA ALA A 596 -29.62 -9.85 20.43
C ALA A 596 -30.12 -10.45 19.11
N GLY A 597 -29.24 -10.92 18.26
CA GLY A 597 -29.51 -11.51 16.95
C GLY A 597 -28.22 -11.99 16.31
N TRP A 598 -28.29 -12.39 15.05
CA TRP A 598 -27.16 -12.91 14.29
C TRP A 598 -27.18 -12.45 12.85
N ILE A 599 -26.00 -12.15 12.31
CA ILE A 599 -25.74 -12.03 10.88
C ILE A 599 -24.96 -13.25 10.45
N LYS A 600 -25.33 -13.83 9.29
CA LYS A 600 -24.65 -14.98 8.71
C LYS A 600 -24.04 -14.61 7.38
N VAL A 601 -22.73 -14.67 7.27
CA VAL A 601 -21.98 -14.55 6.01
C VAL A 601 -21.88 -15.95 5.42
N LEU A 602 -22.40 -16.16 4.21
CA LEU A 602 -22.45 -17.45 3.55
C LEU A 602 -21.44 -17.50 2.40
N GLY A 603 -20.65 -18.58 2.36
CA GLY A 603 -19.78 -18.93 1.25
C GLY A 603 -18.72 -17.88 0.91
N ALA A 604 -18.06 -17.30 1.89
CA ALA A 604 -17.00 -16.32 1.72
C ALA A 604 -15.80 -16.93 0.98
N GLN A 605 -15.42 -16.34 -0.18
CA GLN A 605 -14.39 -16.86 -1.10
C GLN A 605 -13.39 -15.81 -1.59
N GLU A 606 -13.40 -14.61 -1.02
CA GLU A 606 -12.49 -13.54 -1.45
C GLU A 606 -11.06 -13.81 -0.97
N ASN A 607 -10.08 -13.54 -1.84
CA ASN A 607 -8.67 -13.76 -1.61
C ASN A 607 -8.37 -15.21 -1.19
N ASN A 608 -7.87 -15.43 0.04
CA ASN A 608 -7.53 -16.75 0.56
C ASN A 608 -8.66 -17.48 1.29
N LEU A 609 -9.86 -16.91 1.36
CA LEU A 609 -11.00 -17.53 2.04
C LEU A 609 -11.51 -18.78 1.30
N LYS A 610 -11.76 -19.87 2.05
CA LYS A 610 -12.08 -21.21 1.54
C LYS A 610 -13.55 -21.57 1.63
N ASN A 611 -14.42 -20.75 1.02
CA ASN A 611 -15.89 -20.95 1.05
C ASN A 611 -16.42 -21.09 2.47
N VAL A 612 -16.14 -20.09 3.31
CA VAL A 612 -16.40 -20.13 4.75
C VAL A 612 -17.76 -19.54 5.07
N ASP A 613 -18.50 -20.19 5.97
CA ASP A 613 -19.71 -19.66 6.58
C ASP A 613 -19.37 -19.15 7.98
N VAL A 614 -19.79 -17.91 8.31
CA VAL A 614 -19.47 -17.26 9.59
C VAL A 614 -20.71 -16.62 10.18
N GLU A 615 -20.96 -16.87 11.47
CA GLU A 615 -22.01 -16.24 12.24
C GLU A 615 -21.44 -15.14 13.13
N ILE A 616 -21.99 -13.92 13.04
CA ILE A 616 -21.57 -12.75 13.80
C ILE A 616 -22.74 -12.34 14.72
N PRO A 617 -22.54 -12.35 16.05
CA PRO A 617 -23.58 -11.98 16.99
C PRO A 617 -23.81 -10.45 16.99
N LEU A 618 -25.07 -10.04 17.11
CA LEU A 618 -25.49 -8.65 17.18
C LEU A 618 -25.66 -8.14 18.63
N GLY A 619 -25.44 -6.85 18.85
CA GLY A 619 -25.57 -6.18 20.14
C GLY A 619 -24.45 -6.50 21.14
N VAL A 620 -23.35 -7.05 20.68
CA VAL A 620 -22.20 -7.45 21.51
C VAL A 620 -20.89 -7.02 20.87
N MET A 621 -19.79 -7.11 21.64
CA MET A 621 -18.44 -6.88 21.15
C MET A 621 -17.82 -8.19 20.66
N THR A 622 -17.55 -8.28 19.35
CA THR A 622 -16.93 -9.43 18.69
C THR A 622 -15.51 -9.11 18.24
N CYS A 623 -14.54 -9.90 18.66
CA CYS A 623 -13.17 -9.84 18.14
C CYS A 623 -12.94 -10.87 17.04
N VAL A 624 -12.45 -10.41 15.87
CA VAL A 624 -11.97 -11.27 14.79
C VAL A 624 -10.47 -11.39 14.90
N THR A 625 -9.98 -12.57 15.24
CA THR A 625 -8.59 -12.86 15.61
C THR A 625 -7.94 -13.85 14.63
N GLY A 626 -6.68 -14.13 14.83
CA GLY A 626 -5.90 -15.11 14.06
C GLY A 626 -4.58 -14.56 13.56
N VAL A 627 -3.70 -15.45 13.08
CA VAL A 627 -2.37 -15.08 12.62
C VAL A 627 -2.39 -14.11 11.44
N SER A 628 -1.26 -13.43 11.19
CA SER A 628 -1.13 -12.51 10.06
C SER A 628 -1.38 -13.22 8.73
N GLY A 629 -2.18 -12.60 7.84
CA GLY A 629 -2.56 -13.20 6.55
C GLY A 629 -3.61 -14.33 6.62
N SER A 630 -4.25 -14.59 7.77
CA SER A 630 -5.27 -15.66 7.92
C SER A 630 -6.61 -15.38 7.22
N GLY A 631 -6.84 -14.16 6.71
CA GLY A 631 -8.06 -13.80 5.97
C GLY A 631 -9.04 -12.90 6.73
N LYS A 632 -8.68 -12.38 7.91
CA LYS A 632 -9.51 -11.48 8.74
C LYS A 632 -10.06 -10.28 7.96
N SER A 633 -9.18 -9.48 7.35
CA SER A 633 -9.58 -8.29 6.58
C SER A 633 -10.35 -8.65 5.32
N SER A 634 -10.09 -9.81 4.70
CA SER A 634 -10.88 -10.31 3.56
C SER A 634 -12.32 -10.61 3.97
N LEU A 635 -12.52 -11.22 5.14
CA LEU A 635 -13.86 -11.50 5.67
C LEU A 635 -14.59 -10.23 6.10
N VAL A 636 -13.93 -9.40 6.91
CA VAL A 636 -14.58 -8.26 7.58
C VAL A 636 -14.65 -7.04 6.66
N ASN A 637 -13.53 -6.62 6.05
CA ASN A 637 -13.49 -5.39 5.26
C ASN A 637 -13.98 -5.60 3.82
N GLU A 638 -13.51 -6.68 3.14
CA GLU A 638 -13.84 -6.89 1.74
C GLU A 638 -15.24 -7.46 1.52
N ILE A 639 -15.74 -8.32 2.41
CA ILE A 639 -17.05 -8.95 2.28
C ILE A 639 -18.08 -8.28 3.18
N LEU A 640 -17.96 -8.41 4.51
CA LEU A 640 -18.99 -7.95 5.46
C LEU A 640 -19.24 -6.45 5.32
N TYR A 641 -18.19 -5.62 5.48
CA TYR A 641 -18.34 -4.17 5.42
C TYR A 641 -18.87 -3.70 4.07
N LYS A 642 -18.26 -4.14 2.95
CA LYS A 642 -18.68 -3.68 1.63
C LYS A 642 -20.11 -4.10 1.28
N HIS A 643 -20.53 -5.30 1.68
CA HIS A 643 -21.90 -5.75 1.49
C HIS A 643 -22.88 -4.90 2.29
N LEU A 644 -22.64 -4.73 3.59
CA LEU A 644 -23.48 -3.91 4.47
C LEU A 644 -23.48 -2.44 4.04
N ALA A 645 -22.36 -1.89 3.62
CA ALA A 645 -22.26 -0.52 3.14
C ALA A 645 -23.09 -0.29 1.86
N ARG A 646 -23.14 -1.27 0.96
CA ARG A 646 -23.95 -1.22 -0.24
C ARG A 646 -25.44 -1.28 0.09
N GLU A 647 -25.85 -2.22 0.94
CA GLU A 647 -27.27 -2.42 1.26
C GLU A 647 -27.83 -1.33 2.20
N LEU A 648 -27.11 -0.99 3.28
CA LEU A 648 -27.59 -0.06 4.31
C LEU A 648 -27.26 1.41 4.01
N ASN A 649 -26.04 1.68 3.56
CA ASN A 649 -25.56 3.05 3.34
C ASN A 649 -25.65 3.48 1.86
N ARG A 650 -26.10 2.62 0.95
CA ARG A 650 -26.10 2.84 -0.51
C ARG A 650 -24.74 3.26 -1.05
N ALA A 651 -23.66 2.67 -0.47
CA ALA A 651 -22.30 2.99 -0.86
C ALA A 651 -21.95 2.35 -2.22
N ARG A 652 -21.17 3.06 -3.01
CA ARG A 652 -20.68 2.60 -4.33
C ARG A 652 -19.48 1.69 -4.13
N CYS A 653 -19.70 0.47 -3.66
CA CYS A 653 -18.63 -0.52 -3.47
C CYS A 653 -19.11 -1.90 -3.89
N ILE A 654 -18.16 -2.71 -4.37
CA ILE A 654 -18.43 -4.10 -4.76
C ILE A 654 -17.90 -5.00 -3.65
N PRO A 655 -18.77 -5.81 -3.02
CA PRO A 655 -18.34 -6.80 -2.04
C PRO A 655 -17.46 -7.87 -2.69
N GLY A 656 -16.53 -8.44 -1.92
CA GLY A 656 -15.76 -9.60 -2.32
C GLY A 656 -16.66 -10.83 -2.58
N LYS A 657 -16.10 -11.85 -3.18
CA LYS A 657 -16.83 -13.07 -3.57
C LYS A 657 -17.42 -13.78 -2.37
N HIS A 658 -18.75 -13.93 -2.33
CA HIS A 658 -19.51 -14.65 -1.34
C HIS A 658 -20.88 -15.04 -1.93
N LYS A 659 -21.63 -15.92 -1.25
CA LYS A 659 -22.96 -16.33 -1.70
C LYS A 659 -24.06 -15.36 -1.28
N GLY A 660 -23.95 -14.79 -0.09
CA GLY A 660 -24.91 -13.85 0.46
C GLY A 660 -24.67 -13.56 1.94
N ILE A 661 -25.41 -12.59 2.48
CA ILE A 661 -25.42 -12.29 3.92
C ILE A 661 -26.87 -12.25 4.38
N GLU A 662 -27.20 -13.04 5.41
CA GLU A 662 -28.52 -13.09 6.04
C GLU A 662 -28.56 -12.26 7.32
N GLY A 663 -29.73 -11.73 7.70
CA GLY A 663 -29.95 -10.98 8.93
C GLY A 663 -29.62 -9.49 8.84
N VAL A 664 -29.40 -8.95 7.63
CA VAL A 664 -29.06 -7.54 7.39
C VAL A 664 -30.17 -6.59 7.82
N GLU A 665 -31.43 -7.03 7.74
CA GLU A 665 -32.62 -6.27 8.12
C GLU A 665 -32.67 -5.91 9.61
N GLN A 666 -31.88 -6.55 10.44
CA GLN A 666 -31.76 -6.25 11.87
C GLN A 666 -30.91 -4.99 12.14
N LEU A 667 -30.20 -4.50 11.12
CA LEU A 667 -29.32 -3.33 11.21
C LEU A 667 -29.87 -2.16 10.42
N ASP A 668 -29.54 -0.94 10.85
CA ASP A 668 -29.90 0.31 10.17
C ASP A 668 -28.71 1.00 9.48
N LYS A 669 -27.49 0.75 9.95
CA LYS A 669 -26.29 1.42 9.45
C LYS A 669 -25.01 0.63 9.74
N VAL A 670 -24.02 0.74 8.84
CA VAL A 670 -22.65 0.26 9.05
C VAL A 670 -21.68 1.43 9.06
N ILE A 671 -20.74 1.40 10.01
CA ILE A 671 -19.68 2.41 10.14
C ILE A 671 -18.36 1.69 10.20
N ASN A 672 -17.46 2.04 9.27
CA ASN A 672 -16.08 1.54 9.25
C ASN A 672 -15.12 2.58 9.84
N ILE A 673 -14.33 2.16 10.81
CA ILE A 673 -13.34 2.97 11.51
C ILE A 673 -11.96 2.33 11.27
N ASP A 674 -11.35 2.72 10.16
CA ASP A 674 -10.04 2.26 9.73
C ASP A 674 -8.95 3.31 9.98
N GLN A 675 -7.69 2.94 9.76
CA GLN A 675 -6.51 3.80 9.95
C GLN A 675 -6.28 4.78 8.78
N SER A 676 -7.16 4.83 7.79
CA SER A 676 -7.01 5.77 6.68
C SER A 676 -7.09 7.22 7.16
N PRO A 677 -6.33 8.15 6.57
CA PRO A 677 -6.36 9.56 6.95
C PRO A 677 -7.77 10.15 6.89
N ILE A 678 -8.10 11.08 7.81
CA ILE A 678 -9.38 11.81 7.84
C ILE A 678 -9.55 12.78 6.66
N GLY A 679 -8.54 12.89 5.81
CA GLY A 679 -8.54 13.68 4.58
C GLY A 679 -7.16 13.64 3.94
N ARG A 680 -7.11 13.97 2.64
CA ARG A 680 -5.89 13.88 1.83
C ARG A 680 -5.15 15.20 1.67
N THR A 681 -5.70 16.29 2.17
CA THR A 681 -5.14 17.63 2.02
C THR A 681 -4.84 18.25 3.37
N PRO A 682 -3.90 19.21 3.45
CA PRO A 682 -3.59 19.94 4.69
C PRO A 682 -4.77 20.73 5.26
N ARG A 683 -5.86 20.92 4.50
CA ARG A 683 -7.10 21.59 4.92
C ARG A 683 -7.96 20.71 5.82
N SER A 684 -7.86 19.40 5.66
CA SER A 684 -8.56 18.45 6.54
C SER A 684 -7.87 18.41 7.89
N ASN A 685 -8.65 18.54 8.95
CA ASN A 685 -8.18 18.54 10.33
C ASN A 685 -9.25 18.01 11.29
N PRO A 686 -8.95 17.75 12.58
CA PRO A 686 -9.91 17.24 13.54
C PRO A 686 -11.18 18.09 13.65
N ALA A 687 -11.05 19.42 13.64
CA ALA A 687 -12.20 20.31 13.78
C ALA A 687 -13.16 20.24 12.56
N THR A 688 -12.62 20.12 11.34
CA THR A 688 -13.43 20.00 10.13
C THR A 688 -14.09 18.63 10.04
N TYR A 689 -13.39 17.57 10.38
CA TYR A 689 -13.91 16.21 10.30
C TYR A 689 -15.05 15.94 11.29
N THR A 690 -14.89 16.36 12.53
CA THR A 690 -15.95 16.26 13.58
C THR A 690 -17.11 17.21 13.34
N GLY A 691 -16.99 18.16 12.41
CA GLY A 691 -17.96 19.22 12.15
C GLY A 691 -18.06 20.26 13.28
N VAL A 692 -17.10 20.31 14.22
CA VAL A 692 -17.06 21.36 15.23
C VAL A 692 -16.65 22.70 14.64
N PHE A 693 -15.86 22.68 13.56
CA PHE A 693 -15.42 23.91 12.88
C PHE A 693 -16.56 24.72 12.30
N ASP A 694 -17.62 24.08 11.83
CA ASP A 694 -18.80 24.78 11.34
C ASP A 694 -19.50 25.58 12.45
N LEU A 695 -19.58 25.01 13.65
CA LEU A 695 -20.13 25.66 14.82
C LEU A 695 -19.23 26.80 15.33
N ILE A 696 -17.90 26.62 15.26
CA ILE A 696 -16.93 27.66 15.60
C ILE A 696 -17.07 28.85 14.64
N ARG A 697 -17.21 28.61 13.33
CA ARG A 697 -17.44 29.69 12.34
C ARG A 697 -18.72 30.44 12.55
N ASP A 698 -19.81 29.75 12.94
CA ASP A 698 -21.09 30.40 13.30
C ASP A 698 -20.93 31.28 14.54
N LEU A 699 -20.18 30.81 15.54
CA LEU A 699 -19.87 31.58 16.75
C LEU A 699 -19.10 32.84 16.43
N PHE A 700 -18.04 32.76 15.59
CA PHE A 700 -17.25 33.94 15.19
C PHE A 700 -18.08 34.94 14.36
N ALA A 701 -18.95 34.44 13.46
CA ALA A 701 -19.85 35.31 12.70
C ALA A 701 -20.90 36.01 13.59
N SER A 702 -21.20 35.46 14.76
CA SER A 702 -22.12 36.05 15.73
C SER A 702 -21.51 37.14 16.61
N THR A 703 -20.17 37.29 16.63
CA THR A 703 -19.47 38.33 17.43
C THR A 703 -19.82 39.74 17.00
N ALA A 704 -19.73 40.71 17.92
CA ALA A 704 -19.99 42.13 17.65
C ALA A 704 -19.12 42.67 16.53
N ASP A 705 -17.81 42.33 16.55
CA ASP A 705 -16.83 42.77 15.55
C ASP A 705 -17.15 42.22 14.15
N ALA A 706 -17.54 40.94 14.04
CA ALA A 706 -17.92 40.35 12.77
C ALA A 706 -19.20 41.01 12.20
N LYS A 707 -20.20 41.23 13.05
CA LYS A 707 -21.45 41.93 12.65
C LYS A 707 -21.20 43.34 12.22
N ALA A 708 -20.38 44.10 12.94
CA ALA A 708 -20.02 45.49 12.59
C ALA A 708 -19.30 45.57 11.24
N LYS A 709 -18.47 44.54 10.89
CA LYS A 709 -17.78 44.44 9.60
C LYS A 709 -18.62 43.77 8.49
N GLY A 710 -19.83 43.32 8.78
CA GLY A 710 -20.71 42.60 7.85
C GLY A 710 -20.19 41.23 7.44
N TYR A 711 -19.40 40.57 8.31
CA TYR A 711 -18.80 39.26 8.00
C TYR A 711 -19.76 38.13 8.27
N SER A 712 -19.99 37.34 7.24
CA SER A 712 -20.77 36.09 7.32
C SER A 712 -19.89 34.89 7.70
N LYS A 713 -20.53 33.76 7.98
CA LYS A 713 -19.86 32.43 8.25
C LYS A 713 -18.79 32.10 7.20
N GLY A 714 -19.03 32.46 5.92
CA GLY A 714 -18.07 32.18 4.83
C GLY A 714 -16.71 32.85 5.01
N ARG A 715 -16.68 34.01 5.66
CA ARG A 715 -15.44 34.78 5.93
C ARG A 715 -14.44 34.02 6.79
N PHE A 716 -14.95 33.19 7.70
CA PHE A 716 -14.16 32.38 8.63
C PHE A 716 -13.81 30.98 8.09
N SER A 717 -14.03 30.74 6.79
CA SER A 717 -13.63 29.51 6.11
C SER A 717 -12.31 29.69 5.38
N PHE A 718 -11.33 28.84 5.64
CA PHE A 718 -10.08 28.80 4.86
C PHE A 718 -10.25 28.16 3.46
N ASN A 719 -11.43 27.60 3.15
CA ASN A 719 -11.74 27.02 1.83
C ASN A 719 -12.36 28.05 0.88
N VAL A 720 -12.94 29.14 1.40
CA VAL A 720 -13.69 30.13 0.62
C VAL A 720 -12.85 31.39 0.44
N LYS A 721 -12.90 31.98 -0.77
CA LYS A 721 -12.26 33.28 -1.05
C LYS A 721 -12.84 34.40 -0.17
N GLY A 722 -12.01 35.38 0.16
CA GLY A 722 -12.37 36.55 0.92
C GLY A 722 -11.83 36.58 2.35
N GLY A 723 -11.81 35.45 3.08
CA GLY A 723 -11.26 35.38 4.44
C GLY A 723 -9.93 34.64 4.54
N ARG A 724 -9.62 33.79 3.59
CA ARG A 724 -8.40 33.00 3.56
C ARG A 724 -7.19 33.79 3.02
N CYS A 725 -6.01 33.33 3.32
CA CYS A 725 -4.78 33.79 2.65
C CYS A 725 -4.81 33.31 1.19
N GLU A 726 -4.76 34.26 0.24
CA GLU A 726 -4.82 33.88 -1.19
C GLU A 726 -3.49 33.35 -1.71
N ALA A 727 -2.35 33.65 -1.06
CA ALA A 727 -1.02 33.15 -1.47
C ALA A 727 -0.91 31.62 -1.30
N CYS A 728 -1.38 31.06 -0.18
CA CYS A 728 -1.42 29.63 0.04
C CYS A 728 -2.80 29.00 -0.19
N GLY A 729 -3.80 29.79 -0.65
CA GLY A 729 -5.16 29.31 -0.86
C GLY A 729 -5.85 28.80 0.40
N GLY A 730 -5.34 29.14 1.61
CA GLY A 730 -5.87 28.66 2.90
C GLY A 730 -5.18 27.40 3.45
N ASP A 731 -4.17 26.87 2.78
CA ASP A 731 -3.43 25.69 3.25
C ASP A 731 -2.51 26.01 4.44
N GLY A 732 -2.05 27.24 4.56
CA GLY A 732 -1.07 27.68 5.57
C GLY A 732 0.37 27.28 5.21
N ILE A 733 0.55 26.34 4.29
CA ILE A 733 1.81 25.81 3.81
C ILE A 733 1.86 25.90 2.28
N ILE A 734 3.06 25.95 1.72
CA ILE A 734 3.33 25.87 0.29
C ILE A 734 4.04 24.54 0.02
N LYS A 735 3.51 23.76 -0.90
CA LYS A 735 4.12 22.53 -1.36
C LYS A 735 5.15 22.85 -2.44
N ILE A 736 6.38 22.44 -2.23
CA ILE A 736 7.45 22.51 -3.23
C ILE A 736 7.64 21.11 -3.79
N GLU A 737 7.24 20.90 -5.04
CA GLU A 737 7.37 19.62 -5.71
C GLU A 737 8.82 19.39 -6.15
N MET A 738 9.40 18.28 -5.68
CA MET A 738 10.76 17.86 -6.00
C MET A 738 10.71 16.60 -6.86
N HIS A 739 11.05 16.70 -8.14
CA HIS A 739 10.90 15.61 -9.12
C HIS A 739 11.59 14.29 -8.75
N PHE A 740 12.64 14.29 -7.94
CA PHE A 740 13.42 13.10 -7.55
C PHE A 740 13.51 12.87 -6.03
N LEU A 741 12.99 13.80 -5.23
CA LEU A 741 12.99 13.75 -3.76
C LEU A 741 11.57 13.88 -3.24
N PRO A 742 11.30 13.52 -1.98
CA PRO A 742 10.01 13.80 -1.36
C PRO A 742 9.66 15.28 -1.41
N ASP A 743 8.39 15.58 -1.62
CA ASP A 743 7.89 16.96 -1.63
C ASP A 743 8.16 17.65 -0.29
N VAL A 744 8.60 18.92 -0.34
CA VAL A 744 8.87 19.72 0.84
C VAL A 744 7.70 20.66 1.09
N TYR A 745 7.27 20.75 2.34
CA TYR A 745 6.19 21.63 2.79
C TYR A 745 6.79 22.74 3.67
N VAL A 746 6.65 23.99 3.24
CA VAL A 746 7.15 25.16 3.98
C VAL A 746 5.99 26.04 4.44
N PRO A 747 6.05 26.67 5.62
CA PRO A 747 5.04 27.65 6.03
C PRO A 747 4.91 28.78 5.00
N CYS A 748 3.69 29.22 4.76
CA CYS A 748 3.43 30.32 3.85
C CYS A 748 3.98 31.65 4.44
N GLU A 749 4.90 32.30 3.77
CA GLU A 749 5.53 33.53 4.21
C GLU A 749 4.53 34.69 4.40
N VAL A 750 3.48 34.78 3.57
CA VAL A 750 2.47 35.83 3.61
C VAL A 750 1.61 35.78 4.86
N CYS A 751 1.15 34.58 5.27
CA CYS A 751 0.30 34.43 6.45
C CYS A 751 1.04 33.85 7.66
N GLY A 752 2.32 33.52 7.55
CA GLY A 752 3.09 32.87 8.62
C GLY A 752 2.45 31.57 9.12
N GLY A 753 1.89 30.77 8.22
CA GLY A 753 1.19 29.51 8.56
C GLY A 753 -0.27 29.69 9.03
N LYS A 754 -0.76 30.91 9.21
CA LYS A 754 -2.06 31.21 9.86
C LYS A 754 -3.30 30.96 8.99
N ARG A 755 -3.16 30.63 7.71
CA ARG A 755 -4.25 30.24 6.78
C ARG A 755 -5.21 31.39 6.36
N TYR A 756 -5.32 32.44 7.14
CA TYR A 756 -6.26 33.57 6.96
C TYR A 756 -5.57 34.87 6.61
N ASN A 757 -6.31 35.80 6.04
CA ASN A 757 -5.86 37.16 5.88
C ASN A 757 -5.95 37.94 7.22
N ARG A 758 -5.23 39.07 7.30
CA ARG A 758 -5.09 39.86 8.51
C ARG A 758 -6.44 40.36 9.05
N GLU A 759 -7.32 40.80 8.17
CA GLU A 759 -8.64 41.36 8.53
C GLU A 759 -9.55 40.31 9.21
N THR A 760 -9.48 39.04 8.78
CA THR A 760 -10.22 37.94 9.41
C THR A 760 -9.67 37.60 10.78
N LEU A 761 -8.33 37.69 10.95
CA LEU A 761 -7.66 37.42 12.23
C LEU A 761 -7.88 38.54 13.27
N ASP A 762 -8.29 39.74 12.84
CA ASP A 762 -8.64 40.85 13.75
C ASP A 762 -9.94 40.58 14.53
N VAL A 763 -10.84 39.75 14.02
CA VAL A 763 -12.06 39.35 14.73
C VAL A 763 -11.71 38.35 15.83
N LYS A 764 -12.08 38.65 17.08
CA LYS A 764 -11.73 37.85 18.24
C LYS A 764 -12.96 37.41 19.03
N TYR A 765 -12.87 36.19 19.57
CA TYR A 765 -13.80 35.67 20.56
C TYR A 765 -13.01 35.34 21.83
N LYS A 766 -13.38 35.91 22.99
CA LYS A 766 -12.61 35.83 24.24
C LYS A 766 -11.11 36.15 24.04
N GLY A 767 -10.78 37.14 23.21
CA GLY A 767 -9.40 37.55 22.95
C GLY A 767 -8.61 36.69 21.96
N LYS A 768 -9.17 35.59 21.45
CA LYS A 768 -8.54 34.69 20.50
C LYS A 768 -9.11 34.82 19.10
N SER A 769 -8.25 34.83 18.06
CA SER A 769 -8.65 34.78 16.66
C SER A 769 -9.09 33.36 16.27
N ILE A 770 -9.70 33.21 15.11
CA ILE A 770 -10.10 31.88 14.63
C ILE A 770 -8.89 30.94 14.41
N PHE A 771 -7.74 31.48 14.05
CA PHE A 771 -6.50 30.69 13.94
C PHE A 771 -6.01 30.25 15.33
N ASP A 772 -6.02 31.15 16.34
CA ASP A 772 -5.63 30.79 17.71
C ASP A 772 -6.49 29.65 18.26
N VAL A 773 -7.79 29.64 17.94
CA VAL A 773 -8.70 28.56 18.30
C VAL A 773 -8.37 27.24 17.60
N LEU A 774 -8.01 27.30 16.31
CA LEU A 774 -7.56 26.10 15.60
C LEU A 774 -6.21 25.58 16.09
N ASP A 775 -5.35 26.47 16.62
CA ASP A 775 -4.06 26.11 17.19
C ASP A 775 -4.14 25.61 18.63
N MET A 776 -5.30 25.74 19.29
CA MET A 776 -5.54 25.13 20.62
C MET A 776 -5.54 23.62 20.54
N THR A 777 -4.98 23.00 21.58
CA THR A 777 -5.18 21.57 21.84
C THR A 777 -6.64 21.31 22.25
N VAL A 778 -7.08 20.05 22.13
CA VAL A 778 -8.42 19.62 22.58
C VAL A 778 -8.60 19.93 24.08
N GLU A 779 -7.56 19.76 24.88
CA GLU A 779 -7.55 20.06 26.31
C GLU A 779 -7.75 21.55 26.60
N GLU A 780 -7.04 22.44 25.89
CA GLU A 780 -7.18 23.88 26.04
C GLU A 780 -8.54 24.41 25.55
N ALA A 781 -9.09 23.76 24.53
CA ALA A 781 -10.36 24.14 23.93
C ALA A 781 -11.58 23.82 24.83
N LEU A 782 -11.50 22.77 25.68
CA LEU A 782 -12.60 22.40 26.58
C LEU A 782 -13.02 23.52 27.55
N PRO A 783 -12.14 24.10 28.36
CA PRO A 783 -12.48 25.22 29.25
C PRO A 783 -12.78 26.50 28.44
N PHE A 784 -12.15 26.71 27.28
CA PHE A 784 -12.42 27.88 26.46
C PHE A 784 -13.88 27.93 25.97
N PHE A 785 -14.44 26.77 25.58
CA PHE A 785 -15.83 26.63 25.13
C PHE A 785 -16.81 26.15 26.22
N GLU A 786 -16.47 26.24 27.48
CA GLU A 786 -17.31 25.79 28.60
C GLU A 786 -18.75 26.29 28.52
N ASN A 787 -18.94 27.57 28.13
CA ASN A 787 -20.24 28.22 28.02
C ASN A 787 -20.92 28.05 26.68
N VAL A 788 -20.41 27.17 25.79
CA VAL A 788 -20.95 26.87 24.45
C VAL A 788 -21.20 25.37 24.31
N PRO A 789 -22.33 24.83 24.87
CA PRO A 789 -22.54 23.40 25.08
C PRO A 789 -22.46 22.56 23.81
N TYR A 790 -22.92 23.09 22.69
CA TYR A 790 -22.92 22.37 21.39
C TYR A 790 -21.52 22.24 20.77
N ILE A 791 -20.59 23.15 21.07
CA ILE A 791 -19.17 23.04 20.71
C ILE A 791 -18.47 22.13 21.70
N ARG A 792 -18.65 22.38 23.01
CA ARG A 792 -18.03 21.63 24.10
C ARG A 792 -18.28 20.13 23.96
N ARG A 793 -19.53 19.70 23.71
CA ARG A 793 -19.87 18.28 23.57
C ARG A 793 -19.04 17.54 22.50
N LYS A 794 -18.77 18.20 21.35
CA LYS A 794 -17.95 17.61 20.27
C LYS A 794 -16.46 17.55 20.62
N ILE A 795 -15.96 18.55 21.34
CA ILE A 795 -14.58 18.58 21.81
C ILE A 795 -14.37 17.54 22.91
N GLU A 796 -15.35 17.36 23.82
CA GLU A 796 -15.33 16.37 24.88
C GLU A 796 -15.21 14.94 24.36
N THR A 797 -15.86 14.58 23.25
CA THR A 797 -15.67 13.26 22.63
C THR A 797 -14.26 13.05 22.09
N LEU A 798 -13.58 14.09 21.61
CA LEU A 798 -12.15 14.02 21.23
C LEU A 798 -11.25 13.81 22.46
N TYR A 799 -11.59 14.44 23.56
CA TYR A 799 -10.87 14.28 24.83
C TYR A 799 -11.04 12.85 25.38
N ASP A 800 -12.28 12.33 25.38
CA ASP A 800 -12.62 10.98 25.88
C ASP A 800 -11.86 9.87 25.15
N VAL A 801 -11.63 10.02 23.84
CA VAL A 801 -10.85 9.04 23.07
C VAL A 801 -9.32 9.18 23.25
N GLY A 802 -8.85 10.00 24.21
CA GLY A 802 -7.43 10.16 24.52
C GLY A 802 -6.66 11.08 23.53
N LEU A 803 -7.33 12.03 22.89
CA LEU A 803 -6.72 12.99 21.95
C LEU A 803 -6.56 14.40 22.56
N SER A 804 -6.39 14.50 23.89
CA SER A 804 -6.25 15.76 24.61
C SER A 804 -5.15 16.67 24.06
N TYR A 805 -4.05 16.10 23.61
CA TYR A 805 -2.86 16.78 23.11
C TYR A 805 -2.93 17.23 21.65
N VAL A 806 -3.88 16.71 20.87
CA VAL A 806 -4.03 17.03 19.44
C VAL A 806 -4.61 18.42 19.25
N LYS A 807 -4.05 19.21 18.35
CA LYS A 807 -4.60 20.55 18.01
C LYS A 807 -5.86 20.43 17.14
N LEU A 808 -6.86 21.27 17.38
CA LEU A 808 -8.12 21.28 16.60
C LEU A 808 -7.88 21.46 15.09
N GLY A 809 -6.91 22.28 14.69
CA GLY A 809 -6.54 22.60 13.31
C GLY A 809 -5.35 21.78 12.78
N GLN A 810 -4.89 20.73 13.46
CA GLN A 810 -3.76 19.91 13.02
C GLN A 810 -4.03 19.28 11.67
N PRO A 811 -3.16 19.47 10.66
CA PRO A 811 -3.36 18.89 9.33
C PRO A 811 -3.46 17.37 9.37
N SER A 812 -4.39 16.80 8.60
CA SER A 812 -4.58 15.34 8.53
C SER A 812 -3.32 14.58 8.08
N THR A 813 -2.44 15.25 7.35
CA THR A 813 -1.18 14.67 6.86
C THR A 813 -0.13 14.47 7.95
N THR A 814 -0.28 15.14 9.10
CA THR A 814 0.63 15.03 10.26
C THR A 814 0.11 14.08 11.33
N LEU A 815 -1.13 13.63 11.22
CA LEU A 815 -1.74 12.67 12.15
C LEU A 815 -1.22 11.25 11.89
N SER A 816 -1.03 10.49 12.96
CA SER A 816 -0.80 9.05 12.87
C SER A 816 -2.09 8.30 12.45
N GLY A 817 -1.96 7.05 11.98
CA GLY A 817 -3.12 6.21 11.64
C GLY A 817 -4.06 6.01 12.83
N GLY A 818 -3.51 5.76 14.02
CA GLY A 818 -4.28 5.60 15.26
C GLY A 818 -4.99 6.90 15.71
N GLU A 819 -4.37 8.07 15.56
CA GLU A 819 -5.03 9.36 15.83
C GLU A 819 -6.18 9.61 14.87
N ALA A 820 -5.98 9.34 13.56
CA ALA A 820 -7.04 9.47 12.56
C ALA A 820 -8.23 8.56 12.87
N GLN A 821 -7.98 7.33 13.29
CA GLN A 821 -8.99 6.35 13.68
C GLN A 821 -9.77 6.81 14.92
N ARG A 822 -9.08 7.32 15.95
CA ARG A 822 -9.73 7.86 17.17
C ARG A 822 -10.57 9.11 16.87
N ILE A 823 -10.16 9.97 15.92
CA ILE A 823 -10.98 11.11 15.49
C ILE A 823 -12.28 10.62 14.81
N LYS A 824 -12.21 9.57 13.98
CA LYS A 824 -13.39 8.94 13.39
C LYS A 824 -14.31 8.39 14.47
N LEU A 825 -13.77 7.68 15.45
CA LEU A 825 -14.51 7.13 16.59
C LEU A 825 -15.18 8.25 17.41
N ALA A 826 -14.47 9.33 17.75
CA ALA A 826 -15.01 10.49 18.46
C ALA A 826 -16.18 11.13 17.71
N THR A 827 -16.08 11.21 16.37
CA THR A 827 -17.14 11.76 15.53
C THR A 827 -18.42 10.94 15.67
N GLU A 828 -18.32 9.62 15.63
CA GLU A 828 -19.49 8.74 15.76
C GLU A 828 -20.08 8.76 17.18
N LEU A 829 -19.22 8.81 18.21
CA LEU A 829 -19.67 8.96 19.61
C LEU A 829 -20.43 10.26 19.86
N SER A 830 -20.13 11.33 19.10
CA SER A 830 -20.85 12.61 19.22
C SER A 830 -22.28 12.55 18.64
N ARG A 831 -22.60 11.53 17.87
CA ARG A 831 -23.93 11.33 17.23
C ARG A 831 -24.87 10.55 18.14
N ARG A 832 -26.18 10.70 17.91
CA ARG A 832 -27.18 9.91 18.60
C ARG A 832 -27.18 8.48 18.06
N SER A 833 -27.00 7.50 18.93
CA SER A 833 -27.08 6.08 18.59
C SER A 833 -28.53 5.61 18.46
N THR A 834 -28.80 4.71 17.52
CA THR A 834 -30.07 4.02 17.33
C THR A 834 -30.13 2.68 18.05
N GLY A 835 -28.98 2.15 18.50
CA GLY A 835 -28.85 0.81 19.07
C GLY A 835 -28.87 -0.34 18.03
N LYS A 836 -28.91 -0.03 16.72
CA LYS A 836 -28.91 -1.00 15.63
C LYS A 836 -27.77 -0.76 14.62
N THR A 837 -26.76 0.00 15.03
CA THR A 837 -25.59 0.28 14.19
C THR A 837 -24.51 -0.77 14.41
N ILE A 838 -23.90 -1.26 13.31
CA ILE A 838 -22.70 -2.07 13.38
C ILE A 838 -21.46 -1.21 13.13
N TYR A 839 -20.54 -1.22 14.11
CA TYR A 839 -19.22 -0.59 14.04
C TYR A 839 -18.17 -1.63 13.70
N ILE A 840 -17.41 -1.38 12.65
CA ILE A 840 -16.30 -2.24 12.24
C ILE A 840 -15.00 -1.46 12.46
N LEU A 841 -14.10 -2.00 13.29
CA LEU A 841 -12.82 -1.40 13.63
C LEU A 841 -11.67 -2.33 13.20
N ASP A 842 -10.67 -1.77 12.56
CA ASP A 842 -9.49 -2.50 12.09
C ASP A 842 -8.26 -2.10 12.90
N GLU A 843 -7.79 -3.01 13.77
CA GLU A 843 -6.64 -2.86 14.68
C GLU A 843 -6.62 -1.51 15.42
N PRO A 844 -7.67 -1.19 16.21
CA PRO A 844 -7.79 0.12 16.86
C PRO A 844 -6.78 0.38 17.98
N THR A 845 -6.04 -0.63 18.45
CA THR A 845 -4.99 -0.48 19.47
C THR A 845 -3.63 -0.10 18.92
N THR A 846 -3.51 0.04 17.61
CA THR A 846 -2.26 0.41 16.94
C THR A 846 -1.68 1.71 17.50
N GLY A 847 -0.42 1.66 17.96
CA GLY A 847 0.30 2.81 18.51
C GLY A 847 -0.22 3.31 19.84
N LEU A 848 -0.98 2.49 20.58
CA LEU A 848 -1.54 2.86 21.87
C LEU A 848 -0.77 2.24 23.04
N HIS A 849 -0.44 3.07 24.00
CA HIS A 849 0.03 2.62 25.32
C HIS A 849 -1.10 1.90 26.09
N PHE A 850 -0.78 1.03 27.05
CA PHE A 850 -1.74 0.28 27.87
C PHE A 850 -2.87 1.14 28.44
N GLU A 851 -2.55 2.34 28.94
CA GLU A 851 -3.53 3.30 29.47
C GLU A 851 -4.52 3.78 28.41
N ASP A 852 -4.03 4.02 27.19
CA ASP A 852 -4.88 4.43 26.06
C ASP A 852 -5.74 3.26 25.57
N VAL A 853 -5.19 2.02 25.59
CA VAL A 853 -5.94 0.79 25.31
C VAL A 853 -7.07 0.60 26.31
N HIS A 854 -6.82 0.85 27.60
CA HIS A 854 -7.83 0.75 28.65
C HIS A 854 -9.02 1.68 28.37
N LYS A 855 -8.74 2.96 28.08
CA LYS A 855 -9.79 3.94 27.71
C LYS A 855 -10.55 3.51 26.45
N LEU A 856 -9.84 3.00 25.45
CA LEU A 856 -10.45 2.51 24.21
C LEU A 856 -11.42 1.35 24.50
N VAL A 857 -11.01 0.38 25.30
CA VAL A 857 -11.85 -0.78 25.70
C VAL A 857 -13.13 -0.30 26.39
N GLU A 858 -13.04 0.67 27.32
CA GLU A 858 -14.21 1.26 27.97
C GLU A 858 -15.18 1.88 26.94
N ILE A 859 -14.65 2.57 25.93
CA ILE A 859 -15.46 3.17 24.87
C ILE A 859 -16.16 2.11 24.01
N LEU A 860 -15.44 1.04 23.62
CA LEU A 860 -16.00 -0.05 22.84
C LEU A 860 -17.13 -0.76 23.59
N HIS A 861 -16.94 -0.98 24.90
CA HIS A 861 -17.99 -1.53 25.77
C HIS A 861 -19.19 -0.59 25.90
N ARG A 862 -18.97 0.72 26.04
CA ARG A 862 -20.05 1.73 26.09
C ARG A 862 -20.86 1.75 24.78
N LEU A 863 -20.25 1.53 23.61
CA LEU A 863 -20.96 1.39 22.33
C LEU A 863 -21.83 0.11 22.31
N ALA A 864 -21.28 -1.00 22.78
CA ALA A 864 -22.01 -2.27 22.85
C ALA A 864 -23.15 -2.21 23.88
N ASP A 865 -22.95 -1.57 25.05
CA ASP A 865 -23.98 -1.33 26.06
C ASP A 865 -25.16 -0.48 25.53
N GLY A 866 -24.89 0.35 24.52
CA GLY A 866 -25.92 1.10 23.78
C GLY A 866 -26.73 0.24 22.80
N GLY A 867 -26.58 -1.09 22.79
CA GLY A 867 -27.28 -2.03 21.91
C GLY A 867 -26.63 -2.20 20.54
N ASN A 868 -25.53 -1.48 20.24
CA ASN A 868 -24.85 -1.56 18.96
C ASN A 868 -23.99 -2.83 18.87
N THR A 869 -23.74 -3.26 17.65
CA THR A 869 -22.78 -4.34 17.36
C THR A 869 -21.39 -3.75 17.11
N VAL A 870 -20.37 -4.28 17.78
CA VAL A 870 -18.99 -3.84 17.64
C VAL A 870 -18.16 -5.02 17.14
N VAL A 871 -17.64 -4.93 15.93
CA VAL A 871 -16.75 -5.95 15.33
C VAL A 871 -15.35 -5.37 15.23
N VAL A 872 -14.40 -6.01 15.89
CA VAL A 872 -13.00 -5.51 15.98
C VAL A 872 -12.05 -6.57 15.41
N ILE A 873 -11.25 -6.21 14.42
CA ILE A 873 -10.09 -7.03 14.03
C ILE A 873 -8.97 -6.67 14.99
N GLU A 874 -8.47 -7.64 15.77
CA GLU A 874 -7.49 -7.36 16.81
C GLU A 874 -6.47 -8.47 17.04
N HIS A 875 -5.29 -8.05 17.53
CA HIS A 875 -4.21 -8.91 17.98
C HIS A 875 -3.84 -8.67 19.46
N ASN A 876 -4.25 -7.53 20.00
CA ASN A 876 -3.99 -7.16 21.40
C ASN A 876 -4.82 -8.04 22.35
N LEU A 877 -4.13 -8.81 23.19
CA LEU A 877 -4.77 -9.76 24.12
C LEU A 877 -5.64 -9.07 25.18
N ASP A 878 -5.32 -7.84 25.56
CA ASP A 878 -6.12 -7.07 26.52
C ASP A 878 -7.51 -6.73 25.97
N VAL A 879 -7.61 -6.45 24.68
CA VAL A 879 -8.91 -6.26 24.02
C VAL A 879 -9.62 -7.60 23.82
N ILE A 880 -8.89 -8.62 23.34
CA ILE A 880 -9.46 -9.94 23.03
C ILE A 880 -10.06 -10.59 24.29
N LYS A 881 -9.38 -10.51 25.45
CA LYS A 881 -9.90 -11.08 26.70
C LYS A 881 -11.20 -10.43 27.19
N THR A 882 -11.44 -9.15 26.77
CA THR A 882 -12.65 -8.41 27.18
C THR A 882 -13.82 -8.60 26.22
N ALA A 883 -13.62 -9.19 25.03
CA ALA A 883 -14.66 -9.40 24.04
C ALA A 883 -15.75 -10.36 24.51
N ASP A 884 -17.01 -10.14 24.10
CA ASP A 884 -18.10 -11.04 24.37
C ASP A 884 -18.03 -12.31 23.50
N TYR A 885 -17.50 -12.15 22.29
CA TYR A 885 -17.40 -13.23 21.32
C TYR A 885 -16.11 -13.11 20.49
N ILE A 886 -15.54 -14.24 20.12
CA ILE A 886 -14.33 -14.32 19.30
C ILE A 886 -14.60 -15.19 18.08
N ILE A 887 -14.09 -14.73 16.93
CA ILE A 887 -14.03 -15.51 15.68
C ILE A 887 -12.55 -15.64 15.33
N ASP A 888 -11.99 -16.84 15.48
CA ASP A 888 -10.56 -17.09 15.26
C ASP A 888 -10.32 -17.69 13.87
N MET A 889 -9.55 -16.96 13.05
CA MET A 889 -9.24 -17.28 11.66
C MET A 889 -7.87 -17.95 11.54
N GLY A 890 -7.77 -18.97 10.67
CA GLY A 890 -6.47 -19.61 10.46
C GLY A 890 -6.55 -20.88 9.62
N PRO A 891 -5.74 -21.91 9.95
CA PRO A 891 -4.75 -22.01 11.04
C PRO A 891 -3.47 -21.19 10.80
N GLU A 892 -3.11 -20.95 9.53
CA GLU A 892 -1.89 -20.25 9.10
C GLU A 892 -2.27 -19.03 8.23
N GLY A 893 -1.26 -18.31 7.72
CA GLY A 893 -1.43 -17.22 6.75
C GLY A 893 -1.44 -17.72 5.30
N GLY A 894 -1.92 -16.89 4.37
CA GLY A 894 -1.96 -17.15 2.93
C GLY A 894 -2.82 -18.37 2.56
N ASP A 895 -2.34 -19.20 1.65
CA ASP A 895 -3.09 -20.35 1.11
C ASP A 895 -3.43 -21.41 2.17
N ARG A 896 -2.72 -21.42 3.29
CA ARG A 896 -2.97 -22.33 4.42
C ARG A 896 -3.95 -21.78 5.45
N GLY A 897 -4.33 -20.52 5.31
CA GLY A 897 -5.36 -19.85 6.09
C GLY A 897 -6.73 -19.92 5.46
N GLY A 898 -7.55 -18.92 5.75
CA GLY A 898 -8.83 -18.69 5.11
C GLY A 898 -9.96 -19.58 5.62
N THR A 899 -9.83 -20.16 6.82
CA THR A 899 -10.89 -20.92 7.48
C THR A 899 -11.14 -20.39 8.88
N VAL A 900 -12.32 -20.65 9.44
CA VAL A 900 -12.62 -20.39 10.85
C VAL A 900 -12.18 -21.60 11.65
N ILE A 901 -11.32 -21.40 12.65
CA ILE A 901 -10.81 -22.45 13.52
C ILE A 901 -11.73 -22.65 14.72
N ALA A 902 -12.20 -21.54 15.28
CA ALA A 902 -13.02 -21.53 16.48
C ALA A 902 -13.92 -20.27 16.52
N GLN A 903 -15.11 -20.43 17.10
CA GLN A 903 -16.04 -19.34 17.38
C GLN A 903 -16.63 -19.58 18.77
N GLY A 904 -16.83 -18.51 19.55
CA GLY A 904 -17.42 -18.58 20.87
C GLY A 904 -16.92 -17.52 21.81
N THR A 905 -17.23 -17.65 23.09
CA THR A 905 -16.70 -16.80 24.14
C THR A 905 -15.20 -17.04 24.35
N PRO A 906 -14.44 -16.10 24.93
CA PRO A 906 -13.03 -16.31 25.26
C PRO A 906 -12.81 -17.62 26.06
N GLU A 907 -13.72 -17.95 26.98
CA GLU A 907 -13.70 -19.14 27.82
C GLU A 907 -13.92 -20.45 27.03
N GLU A 908 -14.55 -20.37 25.86
CA GLU A 908 -14.74 -21.50 24.95
C GLU A 908 -13.54 -21.67 24.03
N ILE A 909 -13.01 -20.55 23.51
CA ILE A 909 -11.87 -20.54 22.58
C ILE A 909 -10.61 -21.14 23.22
N ILE A 910 -10.35 -20.89 24.51
CA ILE A 910 -9.19 -21.46 25.23
C ILE A 910 -9.17 -22.99 25.29
N LYS A 911 -10.31 -23.64 25.05
CA LYS A 911 -10.43 -25.12 25.02
C LYS A 911 -10.03 -25.70 23.65
N VAL A 912 -9.94 -24.88 22.64
CA VAL A 912 -9.66 -25.33 21.27
C VAL A 912 -8.14 -25.40 21.03
N LYS A 913 -7.58 -26.59 21.07
CA LYS A 913 -6.11 -26.83 20.94
C LYS A 913 -5.48 -26.32 19.64
N LYS A 914 -6.25 -26.15 18.55
CA LYS A 914 -5.76 -25.67 17.26
C LYS A 914 -5.70 -24.13 17.18
N SER A 915 -6.29 -23.41 18.14
CA SER A 915 -6.34 -21.97 18.19
C SER A 915 -5.06 -21.42 18.86
N TYR A 916 -4.25 -20.72 18.09
CA TYR A 916 -3.11 -19.98 18.66
C TYR A 916 -3.61 -18.84 19.56
N THR A 917 -4.63 -18.12 19.15
CA THR A 917 -5.26 -17.07 19.97
C THR A 917 -5.74 -17.66 21.31
N GLY A 918 -6.42 -18.82 21.27
CA GLY A 918 -6.87 -19.50 22.48
C GLY A 918 -5.74 -19.88 23.44
N TYR A 919 -4.59 -20.27 22.90
CA TYR A 919 -3.40 -20.57 23.72
C TYR A 919 -2.90 -19.33 24.48
N TYR A 920 -2.74 -18.17 23.80
CA TYR A 920 -2.22 -16.96 24.42
C TYR A 920 -3.26 -16.32 25.37
N VAL A 921 -4.55 -16.33 25.01
CA VAL A 921 -5.64 -15.86 25.90
C VAL A 921 -5.70 -16.69 27.16
N LYS A 922 -5.53 -18.03 27.07
CA LYS A 922 -5.47 -18.92 28.25
C LYS A 922 -4.33 -18.51 29.19
N LYS A 923 -3.13 -18.32 28.63
CA LYS A 923 -1.94 -17.90 29.41
C LYS A 923 -2.18 -16.58 30.15
N MET A 924 -2.87 -15.65 29.49
CA MET A 924 -3.19 -14.33 30.06
C MET A 924 -4.24 -14.44 31.17
N LEU A 925 -5.32 -15.17 30.97
CA LEU A 925 -6.36 -15.37 31.98
C LEU A 925 -5.81 -16.11 33.20
N GLU A 926 -4.91 -17.08 33.05
CA GLU A 926 -4.24 -17.77 34.15
C GLU A 926 -3.30 -16.83 34.95
N LYS A 927 -2.65 -15.87 34.29
CA LYS A 927 -1.83 -14.82 34.92
C LYS A 927 -2.69 -13.88 35.76
N GLU A 928 -3.94 -13.64 35.38
CA GLU A 928 -4.87 -12.78 36.12
C GLU A 928 -5.51 -13.45 37.33
N LEU A 929 -5.58 -14.77 37.34
CA LEU A 929 -6.11 -15.55 38.47
C LEU A 929 -5.06 -15.73 39.59
N ARG A 930 -3.77 -15.50 39.29
CA ARG A 930 -2.67 -15.48 40.27
C ARG A 930 -2.47 -14.10 40.86
#